data_2a5279d330dbf22b5681fff9b5a65494
#
_entry.id   2a5279d330dbf22b5681fff9b5a65494
#
_cell.length_a   1.000
_cell.length_b   1.000
_cell.length_c   1.000
_cell.angle_alpha   90.00
_cell.angle_beta   90.00
_cell.angle_gamma   90.00
#
_symmetry.space_group_name_H-M   'P 1'
#
loop_
_entity.id
_entity.type
_entity.pdbx_description
1 polymer ?
#
loop_
_entity_poly.entity_id
_entity_poly.type
_entity_poly.pdbx_seq_one_letter_code
_entity_poly.pdbx_strand_id
1 'polypeptide(L)'
;MNRSRAVTGKIDRRGFLGLVGIGIAGGAWPGCVRVDGGSAALNNGRVEPPAGWLQPSPEFSLAPFWFWNDALSEKEIARQLDDFKAHGVYGFVIHPRAGLPRDIGWMSEPMIRFMRFAIEQAAKRDMWVVLYDEGMYPSGSSSGQVVAENAAFRTRGLFRIDLDTAKPGSTQHGIRIGDDGEPLPDDGQNLIAIVRRKKNGHRIAVVDRAIREGYSVIRGLHFVEDDPPRRDNHREVPENAPPGGDILNPDSVACFIRLVYQRYYDEFKEHFGKTVKAIFTDEPSFLAKRGERGAVPGTTGILEHVNSYLGYDFRPYLPALWYSDEPDAERYRRDYQRALQSRLEKTFYEQISKWCREHGVALTGHPAAPDDIGHLRHFQIPGQDIVWRYIEPGKPSALEGAQSTQAKCASSAMIHLGRRRNSNEYCGAYGHNFTFEEMKWLTNWLIVRGCNLLYPHAFYYSVRGPRIDERPPDVGPNSSWWDEYRPFADSVRRLCWLNTDSRHLCELAILGLNDHLPWRAAKVCFQNQRDFNYLEARHLCEDTEVNRNGIRIAGMHYRALIVEAEPPEKAKPALDVLEKAGRLIRWNEQMDDSELLGRIDRLVPADVRIQPESPDVRVRHILKNGADYYIVFNEGQDNLEFELETSVKGKRILLDPQISRHQILAPAAPLLLKPHELRVIMIAEK
;
A
#
# COMPACT_ATOMS: atom_id res chain seq x y z
N MET A 1 58.08 8.56 -33.56
CA MET A 1 58.94 7.37 -33.35
C MET A 1 58.49 6.72 -32.05
N ASN A 2 58.26 5.42 -32.13
CA ASN A 2 57.98 4.41 -31.09
C ASN A 2 56.59 4.43 -30.44
N ARG A 3 55.68 3.65 -30.99
CA ARG A 3 55.33 2.19 -30.95
C ARG A 3 54.79 1.73 -29.60
N SER A 4 53.50 1.58 -29.65
CA SER A 4 52.57 0.70 -28.93
C SER A 4 53.15 -0.65 -28.44
N ARG A 5 52.70 -1.08 -27.30
CA ARG A 5 52.46 -2.51 -27.01
C ARG A 5 51.15 -2.71 -26.27
N ALA A 6 50.18 -3.33 -26.93
CA ALA A 6 49.00 -3.93 -26.34
C ALA A 6 49.40 -5.18 -25.56
N VAL A 7 48.92 -5.30 -24.34
CA VAL A 7 48.93 -6.56 -23.56
C VAL A 7 47.53 -7.03 -23.42
N THR A 8 47.17 -8.06 -24.21
CA THR A 8 45.98 -8.86 -24.06
C THR A 8 46.19 -9.87 -22.93
N GLY A 9 45.61 -9.61 -21.77
CA GLY A 9 45.53 -10.56 -20.68
C GLY A 9 44.09 -11.15 -20.63
N LYS A 10 43.95 -12.43 -20.98
CA LYS A 10 42.73 -13.20 -20.71
C LYS A 10 42.54 -13.30 -19.20
N ILE A 11 41.42 -12.76 -18.68
CA ILE A 11 41.01 -12.97 -17.31
C ILE A 11 40.15 -14.22 -17.26
N ASP A 12 40.63 -15.21 -16.54
CA ASP A 12 39.99 -16.50 -16.26
C ASP A 12 38.72 -16.28 -15.41
N ARG A 13 37.62 -16.88 -15.87
CA ARG A 13 36.26 -16.77 -15.29
C ARG A 13 36.07 -17.49 -13.94
N ARG A 14 37.14 -17.98 -13.30
CA ARG A 14 37.05 -18.74 -12.05
C ARG A 14 37.45 -18.00 -10.78
N GLY A 15 37.87 -16.74 -10.86
CA GLY A 15 38.42 -15.95 -9.74
C GLY A 15 37.46 -14.89 -9.14
N PHE A 16 36.20 -14.77 -9.56
CA PHE A 16 35.35 -13.65 -9.15
C PHE A 16 34.07 -14.08 -8.34
N LEU A 17 34.11 -15.27 -7.74
CA LEU A 17 33.02 -15.79 -6.87
C LEU A 17 33.41 -15.84 -5.39
N GLY A 18 34.22 -14.93 -4.95
CA GLY A 18 34.58 -14.86 -3.56
C GLY A 18 34.87 -13.43 -3.12
N LEU A 19 33.86 -12.64 -2.85
CA LEU A 19 33.84 -11.44 -1.99
C LEU A 19 32.81 -10.39 -2.50
N VAL A 20 31.53 -10.74 -2.54
CA VAL A 20 30.43 -9.79 -2.29
C VAL A 20 29.33 -10.56 -1.56
N GLY A 21 29.64 -11.01 -0.36
CA GLY A 21 28.69 -11.34 0.66
C GLY A 21 28.41 -10.09 1.49
N ILE A 22 27.94 -9.01 0.88
CA ILE A 22 27.27 -7.96 1.65
C ILE A 22 25.89 -8.53 1.98
N GLY A 23 25.79 -9.12 3.16
CA GLY A 23 24.53 -9.45 3.77
C GLY A 23 23.64 -8.21 3.74
N ILE A 24 22.57 -8.27 2.97
CA ILE A 24 21.43 -7.40 3.19
C ILE A 24 20.90 -7.83 4.55
N ALA A 25 21.41 -7.20 5.61
CA ALA A 25 20.80 -7.26 6.92
C ALA A 25 19.42 -6.68 6.73
N GLY A 26 18.41 -7.55 6.60
CA GLY A 26 17.04 -7.16 6.77
C GLY A 26 16.96 -6.39 8.06
N GLY A 27 16.59 -5.10 8.00
CA GLY A 27 16.49 -4.26 9.18
C GLY A 27 15.55 -4.90 10.19
N ALA A 28 16.09 -5.65 11.12
CA ALA A 28 15.37 -6.08 12.29
C ALA A 28 14.90 -4.81 13.00
N TRP A 29 13.69 -4.78 13.47
CA TRP A 29 13.22 -3.73 14.37
C TRP A 29 14.24 -3.58 15.48
N PRO A 30 14.98 -2.45 15.59
CA PRO A 30 15.99 -2.34 16.61
C PRO A 30 15.29 -2.37 17.97
N GLY A 31 15.63 -3.36 18.79
CA GLY A 31 15.07 -3.51 20.12
C GLY A 31 14.12 -4.70 20.35
N CYS A 32 13.81 -5.51 19.34
CA CYS A 32 13.15 -6.78 19.55
C CYS A 32 14.18 -7.80 20.06
N VAL A 33 14.14 -8.11 21.32
CA VAL A 33 14.71 -9.36 21.84
C VAL A 33 14.05 -10.48 21.03
N ARG A 34 14.84 -11.28 20.32
CA ARG A 34 14.38 -12.57 19.79
C ARG A 34 13.92 -13.37 21.01
N VAL A 35 12.61 -13.36 21.26
CA VAL A 35 12.02 -14.41 22.05
C VAL A 35 12.10 -15.63 21.13
N ASP A 36 13.00 -16.53 21.40
CA ASP A 36 13.07 -17.83 20.73
C ASP A 36 11.66 -18.41 20.80
N GLY A 37 10.98 -18.38 19.65
CA GLY A 37 9.66 -18.98 19.52
C GLY A 37 9.82 -20.47 19.72
N GLY A 38 9.53 -20.96 20.92
CA GLY A 38 9.56 -22.38 21.20
C GLY A 38 8.75 -23.12 20.15
N SER A 39 9.36 -24.09 19.49
CA SER A 39 8.65 -25.10 18.70
C SER A 39 7.47 -25.62 19.50
N ALA A 40 6.38 -26.02 18.83
CA ALA A 40 5.27 -26.71 19.51
C ALA A 40 5.83 -27.89 20.32
N ALA A 41 5.92 -27.74 21.64
CA ALA A 41 6.55 -28.72 22.49
C ALA A 41 5.56 -29.87 22.75
N LEU A 42 5.97 -31.08 22.39
CA LEU A 42 5.32 -32.31 22.89
C LEU A 42 5.65 -32.46 24.36
N ASN A 43 4.86 -31.84 25.25
CA ASN A 43 4.94 -32.07 26.67
C ASN A 43 3.96 -33.19 27.03
N ASN A 44 4.47 -34.37 27.38
CA ASN A 44 3.70 -35.53 27.84
C ASN A 44 2.53 -35.95 26.92
N GLY A 45 2.72 -35.93 25.60
CA GLY A 45 1.66 -36.28 24.63
C GLY A 45 0.55 -35.23 24.45
N ARG A 46 0.59 -34.10 25.13
CA ARG A 46 -0.26 -32.93 24.90
C ARG A 46 0.43 -31.96 23.94
N VAL A 47 -0.20 -31.70 22.83
CA VAL A 47 0.23 -30.63 21.89
C VAL A 47 -0.47 -29.36 22.33
N GLU A 48 0.31 -28.36 22.75
CA GLU A 48 -0.21 -27.06 23.15
C GLU A 48 0.15 -26.00 22.08
N PRO A 49 -0.69 -24.95 21.92
CA PRO A 49 -0.34 -23.82 21.08
C PRO A 49 0.96 -23.16 21.57
N PRO A 50 1.80 -22.63 20.66
CA PRO A 50 3.05 -21.98 21.05
C PRO A 50 2.82 -20.72 21.89
N ALA A 51 3.79 -20.37 22.75
CA ALA A 51 3.70 -19.21 23.64
C ALA A 51 3.37 -17.91 22.89
N GLY A 52 3.90 -17.72 21.67
CA GLY A 52 3.61 -16.55 20.85
C GLY A 52 2.15 -16.46 20.37
N TRP A 53 1.40 -17.58 20.33
CA TRP A 53 -0.04 -17.58 20.12
C TRP A 53 -0.79 -17.24 21.40
N LEU A 54 -0.40 -17.83 22.51
CA LEU A 54 -1.08 -17.62 23.80
C LEU A 54 -0.91 -16.19 24.31
N GLN A 55 0.29 -15.64 24.17
CA GLN A 55 0.67 -14.29 24.61
C GLN A 55 1.53 -13.59 23.55
N PRO A 56 0.94 -13.14 22.43
CA PRO A 56 1.70 -12.45 21.39
C PRO A 56 2.23 -11.10 21.89
N SER A 57 3.45 -10.77 21.44
CA SER A 57 4.12 -9.50 21.78
C SER A 57 3.26 -8.28 21.39
N PRO A 58 3.37 -7.16 22.12
CA PRO A 58 2.75 -5.87 21.76
C PRO A 58 3.06 -5.38 20.36
N GLU A 59 4.20 -5.79 19.76
CA GLU A 59 4.57 -5.41 18.39
C GLU A 59 3.56 -5.86 17.32
N PHE A 60 2.78 -6.91 17.59
CA PHE A 60 1.77 -7.44 16.67
C PHE A 60 0.40 -6.77 16.81
N SER A 61 0.29 -5.77 17.68
CA SER A 61 -0.92 -4.97 17.84
C SER A 61 -1.30 -4.27 16.56
N LEU A 62 -2.59 -4.04 16.35
CA LEU A 62 -3.07 -3.03 15.43
C LEU A 62 -2.60 -1.65 15.90
N ALA A 63 -2.54 -0.68 14.97
CA ALA A 63 -2.10 0.68 15.23
C ALA A 63 -3.07 1.67 14.58
N PRO A 64 -4.18 2.02 15.25
CA PRO A 64 -5.17 2.94 14.70
C PRO A 64 -4.57 4.31 14.40
N PHE A 65 -5.12 4.97 13.39
CA PHE A 65 -4.97 6.41 13.25
C PHE A 65 -5.61 7.07 14.46
N TRP A 66 -4.82 7.79 15.25
CA TRP A 66 -5.30 8.55 16.38
C TRP A 66 -5.49 9.99 15.96
N PHE A 67 -6.74 10.36 15.66
CA PHE A 67 -7.13 11.69 15.18
C PHE A 67 -6.99 12.73 16.27
N TRP A 68 -5.98 13.57 16.18
CA TRP A 68 -5.85 14.77 16.99
C TRP A 68 -6.72 15.87 16.41
N ASN A 69 -7.96 15.92 16.84
CA ASN A 69 -9.03 16.74 16.27
C ASN A 69 -9.70 17.69 17.25
N ASP A 70 -9.06 18.02 18.37
CA ASP A 70 -9.55 18.98 19.39
C ASP A 70 -8.37 19.65 20.10
N ALA A 71 -8.64 20.57 21.05
CA ALA A 71 -7.65 21.13 21.94
C ALA A 71 -6.95 20.01 22.73
N LEU A 72 -5.63 19.91 22.56
CA LEU A 72 -4.85 18.85 23.17
C LEU A 72 -4.45 19.20 24.60
N SER A 73 -4.39 18.20 25.47
CA SER A 73 -3.79 18.31 26.80
C SER A 73 -2.99 17.05 27.15
N GLU A 74 -1.88 17.24 27.86
CA GLU A 74 -1.04 16.12 28.30
C GLU A 74 -1.81 15.14 29.19
N LYS A 75 -2.71 15.62 30.01
CA LYS A 75 -3.57 14.79 30.87
C LYS A 75 -4.47 13.87 30.04
N GLU A 76 -5.11 14.40 28.99
CA GLU A 76 -6.01 13.61 28.14
C GLU A 76 -5.24 12.65 27.24
N ILE A 77 -4.10 13.09 26.70
CA ILE A 77 -3.19 12.21 25.95
C ILE A 77 -2.79 10.99 26.80
N ALA A 78 -2.33 11.20 28.03
CA ALA A 78 -1.95 10.11 28.94
C ALA A 78 -3.14 9.20 29.27
N ARG A 79 -4.33 9.75 29.54
CA ARG A 79 -5.55 8.99 29.81
C ARG A 79 -5.94 8.09 28.63
N GLN A 80 -5.92 8.64 27.39
CA GLN A 80 -6.26 7.85 26.19
C GLN A 80 -5.24 6.75 25.94
N LEU A 81 -3.96 6.96 26.15
CA LEU A 81 -2.95 5.91 26.02
C LEU A 81 -3.12 4.80 27.04
N ASP A 82 -3.52 5.12 28.28
CA ASP A 82 -3.87 4.10 29.28
C ASP A 82 -5.10 3.31 28.86
N ASP A 83 -6.10 3.97 28.31
CA ASP A 83 -7.33 3.36 27.79
C ASP A 83 -7.05 2.43 26.60
N PHE A 84 -6.24 2.86 25.62
CA PHE A 84 -5.82 2.03 24.50
C PHE A 84 -5.14 0.75 24.99
N LYS A 85 -4.18 0.88 25.89
CA LYS A 85 -3.46 -0.26 26.45
C LYS A 85 -4.39 -1.21 27.21
N ALA A 86 -5.34 -0.70 27.96
CA ALA A 86 -6.35 -1.50 28.66
C ALA A 86 -7.19 -2.34 27.68
N HIS A 87 -7.47 -1.80 26.50
CA HIS A 87 -8.22 -2.45 25.43
C HIS A 87 -7.35 -3.23 24.43
N GLY A 88 -6.06 -3.46 24.74
CA GLY A 88 -5.17 -4.33 23.95
C GLY A 88 -4.53 -3.68 22.73
N VAL A 89 -4.59 -2.35 22.63
CA VAL A 89 -3.97 -1.55 21.57
C VAL A 89 -2.62 -1.02 22.08
N TYR A 90 -1.53 -1.41 21.40
CA TYR A 90 -0.17 -1.07 21.81
C TYR A 90 0.59 -0.25 20.76
N GLY A 91 -0.03 0.05 19.64
CA GLY A 91 0.52 0.92 18.59
C GLY A 91 -0.50 1.97 18.19
N PHE A 92 -0.04 3.08 17.61
CA PHE A 92 -0.91 4.12 17.05
C PHE A 92 -0.17 5.00 16.06
N VAL A 93 -0.93 5.64 15.15
CA VAL A 93 -0.45 6.68 14.23
C VAL A 93 -0.88 8.03 14.78
N ILE A 94 0.07 8.93 15.06
CA ILE A 94 -0.28 10.33 15.43
C ILE A 94 -0.73 11.03 14.15
N HIS A 95 -2.00 11.39 14.07
CA HIS A 95 -2.60 11.97 12.88
C HIS A 95 -3.34 13.27 13.21
N PRO A 96 -2.79 14.45 12.83
CA PRO A 96 -3.53 15.71 12.94
C PRO A 96 -4.79 15.67 12.07
N ARG A 97 -5.89 16.16 12.61
CA ARG A 97 -7.17 16.11 11.90
C ARG A 97 -7.94 17.43 12.05
N ALA A 98 -8.92 17.60 11.17
CA ALA A 98 -9.84 18.72 11.23
C ALA A 98 -10.48 18.83 12.63
N GLY A 99 -10.44 20.04 13.22
CA GLY A 99 -10.84 20.31 14.61
C GLY A 99 -9.67 20.60 15.57
N LEU A 100 -8.43 20.34 15.14
CA LEU A 100 -7.24 20.77 15.88
C LEU A 100 -7.18 22.32 15.88
N PRO A 101 -6.98 23.00 17.04
CA PRO A 101 -6.89 24.45 17.12
C PRO A 101 -5.75 25.04 16.25
N ARG A 102 -5.94 26.24 15.74
CA ARG A 102 -4.97 26.90 14.84
C ARG A 102 -3.62 27.20 15.50
N ASP A 103 -3.60 27.42 16.79
CA ASP A 103 -2.38 27.61 17.58
C ASP A 103 -1.56 26.34 17.75
N ILE A 104 -2.17 25.17 17.48
CA ILE A 104 -1.50 23.89 17.35
C ILE A 104 -1.38 23.57 15.85
N GLY A 105 -0.73 24.44 15.09
CA GLY A 105 -0.56 24.28 13.64
C GLY A 105 0.40 23.15 13.27
N TRP A 106 0.28 22.67 12.03
CA TRP A 106 1.18 21.63 11.49
C TRP A 106 2.65 22.01 11.68
N MET A 107 3.43 21.11 12.30
CA MET A 107 4.86 21.25 12.59
C MET A 107 5.22 22.47 13.49
N SER A 108 4.23 23.08 14.18
CA SER A 108 4.49 24.13 15.15
C SER A 108 5.12 23.60 16.44
N GLU A 109 5.78 24.50 17.20
CA GLU A 109 6.36 24.14 18.51
C GLU A 109 5.34 23.52 19.48
N PRO A 110 4.09 24.04 19.61
CA PRO A 110 3.07 23.39 20.42
C PRO A 110 2.76 21.97 19.97
N MET A 111 2.64 21.71 18.66
CA MET A 111 2.39 20.37 18.13
C MET A 111 3.55 19.40 18.42
N ILE A 112 4.77 19.82 18.14
CA ILE A 112 5.99 19.06 18.43
C ILE A 112 6.08 18.70 19.92
N ARG A 113 5.74 19.64 20.82
CA ARG A 113 5.71 19.37 22.27
C ARG A 113 4.69 18.26 22.62
N PHE A 114 3.47 18.31 22.08
CA PHE A 114 2.49 17.25 22.32
C PHE A 114 2.90 15.91 21.71
N MET A 115 3.51 15.91 20.52
CA MET A 115 4.05 14.70 19.92
C MET A 115 5.16 14.09 20.79
N ARG A 116 6.09 14.90 21.27
CA ARG A 116 7.14 14.46 22.20
C ARG A 116 6.54 13.83 23.44
N PHE A 117 5.57 14.52 24.08
CA PHE A 117 4.89 14.00 25.25
C PHE A 117 4.22 12.64 24.94
N ALA A 118 3.47 12.53 23.84
CA ALA A 118 2.81 11.28 23.46
C ALA A 118 3.81 10.13 23.22
N ILE A 119 4.93 10.41 22.55
CA ILE A 119 6.00 9.41 22.29
C ILE A 119 6.65 8.96 23.61
N GLU A 120 6.97 9.87 24.52
CA GLU A 120 7.53 9.55 25.83
C GLU A 120 6.56 8.74 26.69
N GLN A 121 5.26 9.08 26.66
CA GLN A 121 4.22 8.33 27.36
C GLN A 121 3.99 6.94 26.74
N ALA A 122 4.11 6.81 25.42
CA ALA A 122 4.09 5.51 24.74
C ALA A 122 5.28 4.65 25.17
N ALA A 123 6.49 5.22 25.20
CA ALA A 123 7.70 4.51 25.66
C ALA A 123 7.56 3.95 27.10
N LYS A 124 6.98 4.74 28.01
CA LYS A 124 6.73 4.32 29.43
C LYS A 124 5.71 3.18 29.54
N ARG A 125 4.90 2.97 28.51
CA ARG A 125 3.81 1.97 28.47
C ARG A 125 4.12 0.75 27.62
N ASP A 126 5.35 0.62 27.08
CA ASP A 126 5.73 -0.38 26.08
C ASP A 126 4.84 -0.33 24.82
N MET A 127 4.41 0.85 24.45
CA MET A 127 3.67 1.12 23.22
C MET A 127 4.62 1.64 22.13
N TRP A 128 4.19 1.58 20.88
CA TRP A 128 4.96 2.03 19.74
C TRP A 128 4.15 3.01 18.86
N VAL A 129 4.85 3.84 18.13
CA VAL A 129 4.30 4.99 17.41
C VAL A 129 4.70 4.94 15.94
N VAL A 130 3.77 5.31 15.09
CA VAL A 130 3.99 5.71 13.70
C VAL A 130 3.74 7.20 13.58
N LEU A 131 4.64 7.91 12.93
CA LEU A 131 4.45 9.32 12.63
C LEU A 131 3.79 9.44 11.24
N TYR A 132 2.89 10.39 11.09
CA TYR A 132 2.24 10.70 9.82
C TYR A 132 2.99 11.85 9.15
N ASP A 133 3.25 11.79 7.84
CA ASP A 133 4.16 12.73 7.18
C ASP A 133 3.50 13.99 6.63
N GLU A 134 2.18 14.16 6.82
CA GLU A 134 1.45 15.30 6.30
C GLU A 134 0.47 15.86 7.35
N GLY A 135 0.09 17.11 7.22
CA GLY A 135 -1.00 17.67 8.00
C GLY A 135 -2.33 17.01 7.68
N MET A 136 -2.58 16.72 6.42
CA MET A 136 -3.68 15.93 5.90
C MET A 136 -3.33 15.52 4.47
N TYR A 137 -3.68 14.29 4.08
CA TYR A 137 -3.38 13.74 2.75
C TYR A 137 -3.83 14.63 1.57
N PRO A 138 -3.20 14.49 0.40
CA PRO A 138 -2.11 13.59 0.04
C PRO A 138 -0.74 14.10 0.47
N SER A 139 0.20 13.18 0.74
CA SER A 139 1.55 13.50 1.17
C SER A 139 2.37 14.24 0.12
N GLY A 140 3.31 15.10 0.58
CA GLY A 140 4.28 15.79 -0.27
C GLY A 140 4.24 17.31 -0.19
N SER A 141 3.38 17.89 0.62
CA SER A 141 3.15 19.35 0.66
C SER A 141 3.52 20.00 1.99
N SER A 142 3.59 19.21 3.07
CA SER A 142 3.71 19.72 4.44
C SER A 142 2.69 20.83 4.72
N SER A 143 1.40 20.54 4.45
CA SER A 143 0.31 21.53 4.58
C SER A 143 0.60 22.87 3.87
N GLY A 144 1.25 22.83 2.72
CA GLY A 144 1.60 24.00 1.92
C GLY A 144 2.91 24.70 2.30
N GLN A 145 3.62 24.22 3.34
CA GLN A 145 4.89 24.81 3.76
C GLN A 145 5.98 24.68 2.69
N VAL A 146 5.97 23.61 1.89
CA VAL A 146 6.88 23.40 0.75
C VAL A 146 6.76 24.55 -0.25
N VAL A 147 5.55 24.95 -0.60
CA VAL A 147 5.30 26.06 -1.54
C VAL A 147 5.54 27.43 -0.87
N ALA A 148 5.30 27.55 0.42
CA ALA A 148 5.62 28.77 1.16
C ALA A 148 7.14 29.01 1.23
N GLU A 149 7.94 27.95 1.30
CA GLU A 149 9.41 28.03 1.25
C GLU A 149 9.91 28.51 -0.14
N ASN A 150 9.33 27.93 -1.19
CA ASN A 150 9.65 28.31 -2.58
C ASN A 150 8.41 28.11 -3.49
N ALA A 151 7.90 29.20 -4.02
CA ALA A 151 6.73 29.20 -4.92
C ALA A 151 6.93 28.33 -6.19
N ALA A 152 8.19 28.12 -6.62
CA ALA A 152 8.50 27.25 -7.75
C ALA A 152 8.25 25.75 -7.47
N PHE A 153 8.08 25.38 -6.20
CA PHE A 153 7.75 24.01 -5.77
C PHE A 153 6.25 23.68 -5.85
N ARG A 154 5.43 24.61 -6.33
CA ARG A 154 4.01 24.35 -6.50
C ARG A 154 3.77 23.28 -7.57
N THR A 155 2.81 22.39 -7.31
CA THR A 155 2.33 21.38 -8.28
C THR A 155 2.09 22.00 -9.65
N ARG A 156 2.56 21.31 -10.68
CA ARG A 156 2.49 21.76 -12.08
C ARG A 156 1.65 20.80 -12.92
N GLY A 157 1.24 21.29 -14.10
CA GLY A 157 0.54 20.48 -15.08
C GLY A 157 0.80 20.98 -16.50
N LEU A 158 0.57 20.09 -17.45
CA LEU A 158 0.55 20.44 -18.87
C LEU A 158 -0.86 20.89 -19.25
N PHE A 159 -0.92 21.98 -20.03
CA PHE A 159 -2.14 22.53 -20.57
C PHE A 159 -2.01 22.66 -22.09
N ARG A 160 -3.10 22.41 -22.79
CA ARG A 160 -3.17 22.62 -24.23
C ARG A 160 -3.87 23.93 -24.58
N ILE A 161 -3.42 24.55 -25.63
CA ILE A 161 -4.06 25.70 -26.27
C ILE A 161 -4.33 25.31 -27.73
N ASP A 162 -5.56 25.43 -28.18
CA ASP A 162 -5.93 25.22 -29.59
C ASP A 162 -5.65 26.52 -30.36
N LEU A 163 -4.52 26.54 -31.09
CA LEU A 163 -4.04 27.75 -31.78
C LEU A 163 -4.91 28.12 -32.99
N ASP A 164 -5.60 27.17 -33.62
CA ASP A 164 -6.44 27.45 -34.79
C ASP A 164 -7.79 28.08 -34.39
N THR A 165 -8.20 27.95 -33.12
CA THR A 165 -9.43 28.56 -32.60
C THR A 165 -9.16 29.67 -31.60
N ALA A 166 -7.92 29.83 -31.15
CA ALA A 166 -7.52 30.89 -30.23
C ALA A 166 -7.63 32.27 -30.90
N LYS A 167 -8.22 33.22 -30.18
CA LYS A 167 -8.29 34.60 -30.66
C LYS A 167 -7.02 35.36 -30.27
N PRO A 168 -6.37 36.10 -31.19
CA PRO A 168 -5.30 37.01 -30.81
C PRO A 168 -5.71 37.93 -29.66
N GLY A 169 -4.81 38.19 -28.73
CA GLY A 169 -5.06 39.00 -27.53
C GLY A 169 -5.86 38.29 -26.42
N SER A 170 -6.36 37.07 -26.66
CA SER A 170 -7.10 36.30 -25.62
C SER A 170 -6.16 35.59 -24.66
N THR A 171 -6.75 35.06 -23.57
CA THR A 171 -6.03 34.21 -22.58
C THR A 171 -6.73 32.87 -22.45
N GLN A 172 -5.99 31.76 -22.61
CA GLN A 172 -6.47 30.41 -22.40
C GLN A 172 -5.59 29.71 -21.32
N HIS A 173 -6.22 29.10 -20.34
CA HIS A 173 -5.52 28.47 -19.23
C HIS A 173 -4.45 29.37 -18.59
N GLY A 174 -4.69 30.69 -18.56
CA GLY A 174 -3.76 31.68 -18.01
C GLY A 174 -2.56 32.02 -18.89
N ILE A 175 -2.55 31.60 -20.15
CA ILE A 175 -1.48 31.87 -21.12
C ILE A 175 -2.06 32.83 -22.17
N ARG A 176 -1.36 33.95 -22.39
CA ARG A 176 -1.75 34.96 -23.40
C ARG A 176 -1.47 34.43 -24.81
N ILE A 177 -2.31 34.80 -25.73
CA ILE A 177 -2.11 34.58 -27.16
C ILE A 177 -1.70 35.91 -27.76
N GLY A 178 -0.58 35.98 -28.45
CA GLY A 178 -0.07 37.16 -29.13
C GLY A 178 -0.94 37.57 -30.30
N ASP A 179 -0.67 38.77 -30.86
CA ASP A 179 -1.34 39.27 -32.05
C ASP A 179 -1.04 38.42 -33.30
N ASP A 180 0.06 37.67 -33.27
CA ASP A 180 0.46 36.71 -34.30
C ASP A 180 -0.22 35.34 -34.15
N GLY A 181 -1.05 35.15 -33.08
CA GLY A 181 -1.73 33.89 -32.78
C GLY A 181 -0.85 32.84 -32.11
N GLU A 182 0.36 33.19 -31.64
CA GLU A 182 1.26 32.28 -30.93
C GLU A 182 1.13 32.49 -29.41
N PRO A 183 1.40 31.43 -28.59
CA PRO A 183 1.35 31.55 -27.14
C PRO A 183 2.50 32.42 -26.61
N LEU A 184 2.19 33.30 -25.68
CA LEU A 184 3.15 34.13 -24.93
C LEU A 184 3.18 33.72 -23.47
N PRO A 185 4.01 32.73 -23.07
CA PRO A 185 4.16 32.33 -21.69
C PRO A 185 4.73 33.47 -20.83
N ASP A 186 4.15 33.66 -19.65
CA ASP A 186 4.69 34.54 -18.62
C ASP A 186 5.77 33.82 -17.78
N ASP A 187 6.41 34.53 -16.85
CA ASP A 187 7.37 33.94 -15.91
C ASP A 187 6.77 32.71 -15.16
N GLY A 188 7.55 31.63 -15.09
CA GLY A 188 7.12 30.37 -14.49
C GLY A 188 6.24 29.50 -15.38
N GLN A 189 5.97 29.90 -16.64
CA GLN A 189 5.31 29.10 -17.66
C GLN A 189 6.31 28.68 -18.73
N ASN A 190 6.26 27.43 -19.18
CA ASN A 190 7.19 26.90 -20.18
C ASN A 190 6.43 26.39 -21.40
N LEU A 191 6.72 26.93 -22.57
CA LEU A 191 6.24 26.36 -23.84
C LEU A 191 7.01 25.05 -24.09
N ILE A 192 6.30 23.93 -24.02
CA ILE A 192 6.86 22.60 -24.23
C ILE A 192 7.01 22.29 -25.72
N ALA A 193 5.93 22.50 -26.48
CA ALA A 193 5.91 22.28 -27.92
C ALA A 193 4.72 22.94 -28.58
N ILE A 194 4.87 23.24 -29.88
CA ILE A 194 3.75 23.47 -30.78
C ILE A 194 3.70 22.29 -31.74
N VAL A 195 2.57 21.59 -31.76
CA VAL A 195 2.41 20.34 -32.52
C VAL A 195 1.10 20.35 -33.31
N ARG A 196 1.03 19.51 -34.34
CA ARG A 196 -0.20 19.32 -35.12
C ARG A 196 -0.88 18.03 -34.72
N ARG A 197 -2.18 18.06 -34.54
CA ARG A 197 -3.01 16.89 -34.38
C ARG A 197 -2.93 16.01 -35.64
N LYS A 198 -2.64 14.74 -35.46
CA LYS A 198 -2.60 13.77 -36.59
C LYS A 198 -3.97 13.58 -37.24
N LYS A 199 -5.05 13.69 -36.44
CA LYS A 199 -6.43 13.47 -36.87
C LYS A 199 -6.90 14.50 -37.92
N ASN A 200 -6.57 15.78 -37.72
CA ASN A 200 -7.15 16.87 -38.52
C ASN A 200 -6.17 17.98 -38.89
N GLY A 201 -4.90 17.89 -38.52
CA GLY A 201 -3.87 18.87 -38.78
C GLY A 201 -3.92 20.15 -37.94
N HIS A 202 -4.89 20.28 -37.00
CA HIS A 202 -5.00 21.45 -36.12
C HIS A 202 -3.74 21.63 -35.27
N ARG A 203 -3.32 22.88 -35.12
CA ARG A 203 -2.16 23.25 -34.28
C ARG A 203 -2.58 23.40 -32.84
N ILE A 204 -1.83 22.80 -31.97
CA ILE A 204 -1.95 23.03 -30.53
C ILE A 204 -0.60 23.41 -29.94
N ALA A 205 -0.61 24.31 -28.98
CA ALA A 205 0.52 24.51 -28.08
C ALA A 205 0.31 23.75 -26.78
N VAL A 206 1.38 23.19 -26.26
CA VAL A 206 1.41 22.53 -24.95
C VAL A 206 2.34 23.34 -24.04
N VAL A 207 1.79 23.77 -22.90
CA VAL A 207 2.49 24.62 -21.95
C VAL A 207 2.49 23.96 -20.59
N ASP A 208 3.64 23.93 -19.94
CA ASP A 208 3.82 23.57 -18.54
C ASP A 208 3.69 24.81 -17.66
N ARG A 209 2.84 24.77 -16.64
CA ARG A 209 2.71 25.83 -15.64
C ARG A 209 2.23 25.29 -14.28
N ALA A 210 2.42 26.12 -13.26
CA ALA A 210 1.86 25.83 -11.94
C ALA A 210 0.32 25.77 -11.98
N ILE A 211 -0.26 24.81 -11.25
CA ILE A 211 -1.70 24.67 -11.07
C ILE A 211 -2.20 25.80 -10.18
N ARG A 212 -3.22 26.54 -10.63
CA ARG A 212 -3.77 27.71 -9.91
C ARG A 212 -4.84 27.30 -8.89
N GLU A 213 -5.62 26.27 -9.22
CA GLU A 213 -6.78 25.83 -8.48
C GLU A 213 -6.55 24.55 -7.64
N GLY A 214 -5.36 23.95 -7.73
CA GLY A 214 -5.02 22.74 -6.97
C GLY A 214 -4.71 23.03 -5.51
N TYR A 215 -5.14 22.14 -4.61
CA TYR A 215 -4.80 22.18 -3.19
C TYR A 215 -4.24 20.84 -2.71
N SER A 216 -3.37 20.88 -1.70
CA SER A 216 -2.68 19.68 -1.20
C SER A 216 -3.55 18.80 -0.36
N VAL A 217 -4.44 19.39 0.42
CA VAL A 217 -5.23 18.72 1.43
C VAL A 217 -6.71 19.00 1.23
N ILE A 218 -7.57 18.09 1.67
CA ILE A 218 -9.02 18.20 1.50
C ILE A 218 -9.57 19.41 2.26
N ARG A 219 -8.96 19.75 3.39
CA ARG A 219 -9.32 20.90 4.24
C ARG A 219 -8.05 21.44 4.87
N GLY A 220 -7.95 22.74 5.07
CA GLY A 220 -6.95 23.30 5.99
C GLY A 220 -7.12 22.64 7.36
N LEU A 221 -6.04 22.36 8.06
CA LEU A 221 -5.99 21.65 9.35
C LEU A 221 -6.88 22.25 10.45
N HIS A 222 -7.49 23.38 10.22
CA HIS A 222 -8.08 24.16 11.28
C HIS A 222 -9.59 24.30 11.09
N PHE A 223 -10.35 23.62 11.96
CA PHE A 223 -11.66 24.11 12.31
C PHE A 223 -11.48 25.25 13.32
N VAL A 224 -12.08 26.37 13.01
CA VAL A 224 -12.48 27.31 14.05
C VAL A 224 -13.67 26.67 14.77
N GLU A 225 -13.76 26.78 16.10
CA GLU A 225 -14.87 26.20 16.86
C GLU A 225 -16.25 26.63 16.34
N ASP A 226 -16.32 27.77 15.65
CA ASP A 226 -17.52 28.39 15.10
C ASP A 226 -17.79 28.04 13.62
N ASP A 227 -16.89 27.33 12.93
CA ASP A 227 -17.17 26.85 11.58
C ASP A 227 -18.11 25.65 11.66
N PRO A 228 -19.35 25.75 11.12
CA PRO A 228 -20.20 24.61 11.05
C PRO A 228 -19.52 23.51 10.25
N PRO A 229 -19.69 22.21 10.61
CA PRO A 229 -19.14 21.11 9.84
C PRO A 229 -19.69 21.25 8.43
N ARG A 230 -18.82 21.57 7.48
CA ARG A 230 -19.21 21.51 6.07
C ARG A 230 -19.42 20.04 5.76
N ARG A 231 -20.66 19.59 5.76
CA ARG A 231 -21.03 18.27 5.31
C ARG A 231 -20.41 18.07 3.95
N ASP A 232 -19.34 17.32 3.95
CA ASP A 232 -18.77 16.55 2.85
C ASP A 232 -18.95 17.09 1.43
N ASN A 233 -18.60 18.34 1.21
CA ASN A 233 -18.45 18.87 -0.12
C ASN A 233 -16.98 18.78 -0.53
N HIS A 234 -16.49 17.55 -0.81
CA HIS A 234 -15.21 17.36 -1.50
C HIS A 234 -15.13 18.10 -2.86
N ARG A 235 -16.19 18.81 -3.22
CA ARG A 235 -16.31 19.57 -4.46
C ARG A 235 -15.95 21.04 -4.34
N GLU A 236 -15.93 21.59 -3.14
CA GLU A 236 -15.57 22.99 -2.91
C GLU A 236 -14.14 23.10 -2.41
N VAL A 237 -13.32 23.87 -3.13
CA VAL A 237 -11.99 24.28 -2.67
C VAL A 237 -12.19 25.25 -1.53
N PRO A 238 -11.70 24.99 -0.32
CA PRO A 238 -11.72 25.99 0.74
C PRO A 238 -10.96 27.23 0.28
N GLU A 239 -11.47 28.42 0.56
CA GLU A 239 -10.85 29.70 0.15
C GLU A 239 -9.35 29.80 0.55
N ASN A 240 -8.95 29.10 1.60
CA ASN A 240 -7.59 29.10 2.15
C ASN A 240 -6.93 27.72 2.11
N ALA A 241 -7.30 26.85 1.16
CA ALA A 241 -6.64 25.56 1.02
C ALA A 241 -5.17 25.76 0.66
N PRO A 242 -4.24 25.09 1.38
CA PRO A 242 -2.83 25.24 1.09
C PRO A 242 -2.50 24.65 -0.29
N PRO A 243 -1.54 25.25 -1.02
CA PRO A 243 -1.15 24.78 -2.35
C PRO A 243 -0.41 23.44 -2.24
N GLY A 244 -0.60 22.59 -3.25
CA GLY A 244 0.12 21.31 -3.36
C GLY A 244 1.57 21.48 -3.76
N GLY A 245 2.47 20.70 -3.15
CA GLY A 245 3.86 20.55 -3.56
C GLY A 245 4.00 19.68 -4.81
N ASP A 246 4.99 19.97 -5.64
CA ASP A 246 5.31 19.20 -6.86
C ASP A 246 6.13 17.96 -6.51
N ILE A 247 5.48 16.83 -6.36
CA ILE A 247 6.13 15.55 -6.04
C ILE A 247 6.91 14.94 -7.21
N LEU A 248 6.78 15.49 -8.43
CA LEU A 248 7.59 15.13 -9.59
C LEU A 248 8.88 15.97 -9.68
N ASN A 249 9.04 16.98 -8.83
CA ASN A 249 10.23 17.80 -8.71
C ASN A 249 11.10 17.31 -7.54
N PRO A 250 12.34 16.83 -7.78
CA PRO A 250 13.19 16.28 -6.74
C PRO A 250 13.55 17.30 -5.64
N ASP A 251 13.68 18.58 -5.98
CA ASP A 251 14.03 19.63 -5.02
C ASP A 251 12.84 19.99 -4.11
N SER A 252 11.61 19.94 -4.65
CA SER A 252 10.38 20.07 -3.88
C SER A 252 10.25 18.93 -2.85
N VAL A 253 10.54 17.70 -3.26
CA VAL A 253 10.53 16.53 -2.36
C VAL A 253 11.66 16.61 -1.33
N ALA A 254 12.86 17.06 -1.71
CA ALA A 254 13.95 17.29 -0.75
C ALA A 254 13.55 18.35 0.31
N CYS A 255 12.84 19.41 -0.11
CA CYS A 255 12.28 20.40 0.81
C CYS A 255 11.25 19.77 1.76
N PHE A 256 10.32 18.94 1.24
CA PHE A 256 9.36 18.18 2.05
C PHE A 256 10.04 17.29 3.09
N ILE A 257 11.06 16.54 2.69
CA ILE A 257 11.84 15.68 3.59
C ILE A 257 12.49 16.53 4.70
N ARG A 258 13.05 17.68 4.36
CA ARG A 258 13.68 18.58 5.34
C ARG A 258 12.67 19.14 6.34
N LEU A 259 11.51 19.58 5.86
CA LEU A 259 10.48 20.20 6.69
C LEU A 259 9.78 19.21 7.63
N VAL A 260 9.64 17.94 7.22
CA VAL A 260 8.88 16.93 7.95
C VAL A 260 9.79 15.85 8.55
N TYR A 261 10.44 15.08 7.72
CA TYR A 261 11.20 13.91 8.14
C TYR A 261 12.43 14.30 8.98
N GLN A 262 13.21 15.28 8.50
CA GLN A 262 14.38 15.78 9.24
C GLN A 262 13.95 16.47 10.54
N ARG A 263 12.86 17.25 10.52
CA ARG A 263 12.29 17.86 11.74
C ARG A 263 11.93 16.79 12.77
N TYR A 264 11.28 15.71 12.37
CA TYR A 264 10.97 14.60 13.26
C TYR A 264 12.22 13.94 13.84
N TYR A 265 13.25 13.74 13.02
CA TYR A 265 14.50 13.17 13.50
C TYR A 265 15.21 14.10 14.50
N ASP A 266 15.30 15.38 14.22
CA ASP A 266 15.96 16.34 15.09
C ASP A 266 15.27 16.41 16.47
N GLU A 267 13.95 16.26 16.50
CA GLU A 267 13.15 16.32 17.72
C GLU A 267 13.06 14.99 18.48
N PHE A 268 13.07 13.85 17.80
CA PHE A 268 12.70 12.54 18.40
C PHE A 268 13.73 11.44 18.15
N LYS A 269 14.95 11.75 17.71
CA LYS A 269 15.98 10.78 17.29
C LYS A 269 16.26 9.66 18.31
N GLU A 270 16.16 9.96 19.60
CA GLU A 270 16.38 8.99 20.68
C GLU A 270 15.30 7.88 20.72
N HIS A 271 14.14 8.14 20.11
CA HIS A 271 13.02 7.21 20.00
C HIS A 271 12.99 6.47 18.67
N PHE A 272 13.75 6.92 17.65
CA PHE A 272 13.75 6.29 16.33
C PHE A 272 14.25 4.86 16.38
N GLY A 273 13.53 3.96 15.70
CA GLY A 273 13.77 2.52 15.71
C GLY A 273 13.37 1.81 17.02
N LYS A 274 13.06 2.56 18.07
CA LYS A 274 12.65 2.06 19.39
C LYS A 274 11.14 2.23 19.58
N THR A 275 10.71 3.37 20.04
CA THR A 275 9.28 3.73 20.21
C THR A 275 8.67 4.18 18.88
N VAL A 276 9.34 5.05 18.14
CA VAL A 276 8.96 5.45 16.77
C VAL A 276 9.46 4.40 15.80
N LYS A 277 8.54 3.65 15.19
CA LYS A 277 8.87 2.50 14.33
C LYS A 277 8.85 2.83 12.85
N ALA A 278 7.97 3.74 12.43
CA ALA A 278 7.75 4.06 11.04
C ALA A 278 7.27 5.50 10.85
N ILE A 279 7.39 5.98 9.62
CA ILE A 279 6.70 7.17 9.12
C ILE A 279 5.74 6.71 8.02
N PHE A 280 4.50 7.19 8.09
CA PHE A 280 3.41 6.86 7.18
C PHE A 280 3.30 7.93 6.11
N THR A 281 3.34 7.53 4.84
CA THR A 281 3.05 8.37 3.66
C THR A 281 1.74 7.95 3.01
N ASP A 282 0.93 8.94 2.59
CA ASP A 282 -0.48 8.76 2.28
C ASP A 282 -0.84 9.30 0.90
N GLU A 283 -1.26 8.41 -0.01
CA GLU A 283 -1.79 8.71 -1.36
C GLU A 283 -1.04 9.82 -2.14
N PRO A 284 0.30 9.87 -2.24
CA PRO A 284 0.96 10.93 -2.98
C PRO A 284 0.41 11.02 -4.41
N SER A 285 -0.03 12.21 -4.80
CA SER A 285 -0.80 12.42 -6.04
C SER A 285 -0.18 13.49 -6.94
N PHE A 286 -0.11 13.22 -8.24
CA PHE A 286 0.52 14.09 -9.24
C PHE A 286 -0.05 15.51 -9.31
N LEU A 287 -1.37 15.65 -9.13
CA LEU A 287 -2.07 16.93 -9.22
C LEU A 287 -2.61 17.36 -7.85
N ALA A 288 -1.94 16.95 -6.78
CA ALA A 288 -2.44 17.10 -5.41
C ALA A 288 -3.84 16.47 -5.26
N LYS A 289 -4.67 16.93 -4.32
CA LYS A 289 -6.00 16.31 -4.12
C LYS A 289 -7.01 16.71 -5.20
N ARG A 290 -6.88 17.90 -5.75
CA ARG A 290 -7.77 18.39 -6.81
C ARG A 290 -6.99 19.20 -7.83
N GLY A 291 -6.79 18.61 -8.98
CA GLY A 291 -6.18 19.30 -10.12
C GLY A 291 -7.08 20.33 -10.76
N GLU A 292 -6.48 21.21 -11.55
CA GLU A 292 -7.17 22.21 -12.38
C GLU A 292 -7.79 21.55 -13.62
N ARG A 293 -8.96 22.00 -14.03
CA ARG A 293 -9.65 21.46 -15.20
C ARG A 293 -8.80 21.57 -16.46
N GLY A 294 -8.63 20.45 -17.15
CA GLY A 294 -7.85 20.36 -18.39
C GLY A 294 -6.35 20.15 -18.18
N ALA A 295 -5.89 20.16 -16.92
CA ALA A 295 -4.52 19.80 -16.60
C ALA A 295 -4.25 18.31 -16.83
N VAL A 296 -3.11 18.02 -17.42
CA VAL A 296 -2.49 16.68 -17.43
C VAL A 296 -1.30 16.74 -16.47
N PRO A 297 -1.06 15.71 -15.65
CA PRO A 297 0.09 15.70 -14.74
C PRO A 297 1.41 15.99 -15.47
N GLY A 298 2.24 16.85 -14.88
CA GLY A 298 3.52 17.25 -15.47
C GLY A 298 4.34 18.10 -14.49
N THR A 299 5.58 18.32 -14.83
CA THR A 299 6.53 19.18 -14.12
C THR A 299 7.52 19.76 -15.11
N THR A 300 8.33 20.71 -14.69
CA THR A 300 9.41 21.24 -15.52
C THR A 300 10.37 20.13 -15.94
N GLY A 301 10.67 20.05 -17.26
CA GLY A 301 11.52 19.01 -17.83
C GLY A 301 10.86 17.65 -17.99
N ILE A 302 9.53 17.55 -17.90
CA ILE A 302 8.82 16.27 -17.99
C ILE A 302 8.97 15.61 -19.37
N LEU A 303 8.99 16.38 -20.44
CA LEU A 303 9.09 15.82 -21.79
C LEU A 303 10.45 15.15 -22.04
N GLU A 304 11.51 15.73 -21.52
CA GLU A 304 12.87 15.13 -21.57
C GLU A 304 12.91 13.80 -20.83
N HIS A 305 12.26 13.73 -19.66
CA HIS A 305 12.13 12.49 -18.92
C HIS A 305 11.32 11.44 -19.69
N VAL A 306 10.16 11.82 -20.24
CA VAL A 306 9.29 10.93 -21.05
C VAL A 306 10.05 10.38 -22.25
N ASN A 307 10.76 11.24 -23.01
CA ASN A 307 11.55 10.82 -24.14
C ASN A 307 12.68 9.85 -23.77
N SER A 308 13.37 10.14 -22.68
CA SER A 308 14.45 9.28 -22.16
C SER A 308 13.93 7.94 -21.70
N TYR A 309 12.79 7.91 -21.02
CA TYR A 309 12.17 6.68 -20.51
C TYR A 309 11.66 5.78 -21.63
N LEU A 310 10.99 6.39 -22.63
CA LEU A 310 10.39 5.67 -23.76
C LEU A 310 11.38 5.30 -24.85
N GLY A 311 12.52 6.02 -24.97
CA GLY A 311 13.51 5.82 -26.02
C GLY A 311 13.11 6.41 -27.37
N TYR A 312 12.08 7.26 -27.42
CA TYR A 312 11.64 7.97 -28.63
C TYR A 312 11.12 9.37 -28.30
N ASP A 313 11.04 10.26 -29.33
CA ASP A 313 10.48 11.59 -29.19
C ASP A 313 8.94 11.54 -29.05
N PHE A 314 8.43 11.89 -27.88
CA PHE A 314 7.01 11.89 -27.57
C PHE A 314 6.26 13.15 -28.06
N ARG A 315 6.97 14.24 -28.46
CA ARG A 315 6.33 15.51 -28.89
C ARG A 315 5.21 15.33 -29.89
N PRO A 316 5.37 14.54 -30.98
CA PRO A 316 4.29 14.38 -31.97
C PRO A 316 3.02 13.71 -31.43
N TYR A 317 3.10 13.11 -30.26
CA TYR A 317 2.02 12.33 -29.63
C TYR A 317 1.36 13.06 -28.44
N LEU A 318 1.85 14.23 -28.07
CA LEU A 318 1.27 15.06 -27.02
C LEU A 318 -0.24 15.30 -27.19
N PRO A 319 -0.81 15.49 -28.41
CA PRO A 319 -2.26 15.65 -28.57
C PRO A 319 -3.08 14.49 -28.00
N ALA A 320 -2.56 13.26 -28.03
CA ALA A 320 -3.23 12.09 -27.49
C ALA A 320 -3.59 12.21 -25.99
N LEU A 321 -2.87 13.04 -25.23
CA LEU A 321 -3.14 13.24 -23.80
C LEU A 321 -4.53 13.86 -23.56
N TRP A 322 -5.06 14.63 -24.51
CA TRP A 322 -6.39 15.27 -24.39
C TRP A 322 -7.42 14.74 -25.38
N TYR A 323 -6.99 14.26 -26.55
CA TYR A 323 -7.90 13.85 -27.63
C TYR A 323 -7.90 12.34 -27.80
N SER A 324 -9.04 11.71 -27.51
CA SER A 324 -9.21 10.25 -27.65
C SER A 324 -9.33 9.79 -29.11
N ASP A 325 -9.60 10.72 -30.03
CA ASP A 325 -9.72 10.46 -31.46
C ASP A 325 -8.39 10.57 -32.23
N GLU A 326 -7.27 10.80 -31.53
CA GLU A 326 -5.95 10.68 -32.12
C GLU A 326 -5.59 9.22 -32.40
N PRO A 327 -4.87 8.90 -33.49
CA PRO A 327 -4.39 7.55 -33.74
C PRO A 327 -3.58 7.02 -32.55
N ASP A 328 -3.91 5.80 -32.08
CA ASP A 328 -3.24 5.11 -30.95
C ASP A 328 -3.25 5.88 -29.61
N ALA A 329 -4.25 6.77 -29.41
CA ALA A 329 -4.30 7.64 -28.22
C ALA A 329 -4.17 6.89 -26.90
N GLU A 330 -4.81 5.73 -26.75
CA GLU A 330 -4.72 4.92 -25.53
C GLU A 330 -3.30 4.41 -25.26
N ARG A 331 -2.60 3.98 -26.31
CA ARG A 331 -1.22 3.55 -26.21
C ARG A 331 -0.33 4.69 -25.70
N TYR A 332 -0.43 5.88 -26.31
CA TYR A 332 0.40 7.02 -25.92
C TYR A 332 0.07 7.56 -24.51
N ARG A 333 -1.18 7.48 -24.08
CA ARG A 333 -1.56 7.78 -22.69
C ARG A 333 -0.93 6.80 -21.72
N ARG A 334 -0.95 5.50 -22.01
CA ARG A 334 -0.29 4.48 -21.19
C ARG A 334 1.23 4.71 -21.15
N ASP A 335 1.86 4.99 -22.27
CA ASP A 335 3.29 5.27 -22.35
C ASP A 335 3.65 6.49 -21.50
N TYR A 336 2.88 7.58 -21.60
CA TYR A 336 3.06 8.79 -20.79
C TYR A 336 2.86 8.49 -19.29
N GLN A 337 1.81 7.77 -18.93
CA GLN A 337 1.53 7.37 -17.54
C GLN A 337 2.68 6.55 -16.94
N ARG A 338 3.22 5.58 -17.68
CA ARG A 338 4.38 4.80 -17.24
C ARG A 338 5.62 5.66 -17.00
N ALA A 339 5.85 6.63 -17.85
CA ALA A 339 6.96 7.58 -17.69
C ALA A 339 6.75 8.46 -16.44
N LEU A 340 5.52 8.94 -16.17
CA LEU A 340 5.18 9.66 -14.95
C LEU A 340 5.39 8.81 -13.70
N GLN A 341 4.94 7.57 -13.69
CA GLN A 341 5.15 6.64 -12.57
C GLN A 341 6.65 6.42 -12.31
N SER A 342 7.45 6.24 -13.37
CA SER A 342 8.92 6.15 -13.24
C SER A 342 9.54 7.44 -12.68
N ARG A 343 8.97 8.61 -13.01
CA ARG A 343 9.43 9.88 -12.44
C ARG A 343 9.10 9.96 -10.96
N LEU A 344 7.86 9.66 -10.58
CA LEU A 344 7.38 9.64 -9.20
C LEU A 344 8.21 8.68 -8.34
N GLU A 345 8.47 7.49 -8.84
CA GLU A 345 9.32 6.48 -8.18
C GLU A 345 10.65 7.07 -7.76
N LYS A 346 11.35 7.77 -8.67
CA LYS A 346 12.67 8.37 -8.43
C LYS A 346 12.62 9.61 -7.56
N THR A 347 11.64 10.50 -7.80
CA THR A 347 11.62 11.79 -7.14
C THR A 347 11.02 11.73 -5.74
N PHE A 348 10.04 10.88 -5.50
CA PHE A 348 9.33 10.79 -4.23
C PHE A 348 9.72 9.54 -3.44
N TYR A 349 9.29 8.36 -3.91
CA TYR A 349 9.42 7.12 -3.13
C TYR A 349 10.85 6.73 -2.83
N GLU A 350 11.76 6.83 -3.79
CA GLU A 350 13.17 6.50 -3.60
C GLU A 350 13.83 7.42 -2.58
N GLN A 351 13.56 8.73 -2.64
CA GLN A 351 14.14 9.71 -1.71
C GLN A 351 13.67 9.48 -0.27
N ILE A 352 12.34 9.38 -0.03
CA ILE A 352 11.82 9.18 1.33
C ILE A 352 12.20 7.81 1.89
N SER A 353 12.18 6.76 1.06
CA SER A 353 12.62 5.43 1.46
C SER A 353 14.10 5.40 1.85
N LYS A 354 14.96 6.06 1.08
CA LYS A 354 16.37 6.18 1.39
C LYS A 354 16.58 6.88 2.72
N TRP A 355 15.91 8.03 2.91
CA TRP A 355 16.00 8.79 4.16
C TRP A 355 15.58 7.94 5.36
N CYS A 356 14.43 7.24 5.29
CA CYS A 356 13.95 6.38 6.36
C CYS A 356 14.96 5.28 6.74
N ARG A 357 15.55 4.62 5.74
CA ARG A 357 16.59 3.59 5.98
C ARG A 357 17.81 4.16 6.69
N GLU A 358 18.28 5.33 6.26
CA GLU A 358 19.46 5.99 6.84
C GLU A 358 19.24 6.45 8.29
N HIS A 359 17.98 6.67 8.68
CA HIS A 359 17.59 7.12 10.03
C HIS A 359 16.99 6.02 10.91
N GLY A 360 17.01 4.76 10.47
CA GLY A 360 16.62 3.60 11.28
C GLY A 360 15.13 3.48 11.56
N VAL A 361 14.26 4.05 10.71
CA VAL A 361 12.80 3.88 10.76
C VAL A 361 12.29 3.26 9.46
N ALA A 362 11.11 2.67 9.49
CA ALA A 362 10.48 2.14 8.30
C ALA A 362 9.66 3.23 7.59
N LEU A 363 9.63 3.21 6.25
CA LEU A 363 8.58 3.83 5.47
C LEU A 363 7.39 2.87 5.41
N THR A 364 6.21 3.33 5.79
CA THR A 364 4.93 2.63 5.68
C THR A 364 3.90 3.52 5.00
N GLY A 365 2.66 3.06 4.83
CA GLY A 365 1.62 3.76 4.08
C GLY A 365 1.38 3.11 2.74
N HIS A 366 0.88 3.86 1.77
CA HIS A 366 0.44 3.30 0.49
C HIS A 366 0.50 4.30 -0.67
N PRO A 367 0.59 3.82 -1.92
CA PRO A 367 0.37 4.63 -3.11
C PRO A 367 -1.13 4.97 -3.27
N ALA A 368 -1.44 5.89 -4.18
CA ALA A 368 -2.82 6.33 -4.42
C ALA A 368 -3.71 5.28 -5.12
N ALA A 369 -3.13 4.29 -5.79
CA ALA A 369 -3.88 3.27 -6.51
C ALA A 369 -3.89 1.92 -5.75
N PRO A 370 -5.04 1.21 -5.71
CA PRO A 370 -5.21 -0.01 -4.91
C PRO A 370 -4.40 -1.21 -5.42
N ASP A 371 -4.03 -1.21 -6.68
CA ASP A 371 -3.32 -2.28 -7.38
C ASP A 371 -1.90 -1.88 -7.83
N ASP A 372 -1.38 -0.77 -7.28
CA ASP A 372 -0.02 -0.30 -7.51
C ASP A 372 0.98 -1.11 -6.64
N ILE A 373 1.39 -2.26 -7.15
CA ILE A 373 2.40 -3.10 -6.51
C ILE A 373 3.82 -2.58 -6.77
N GLY A 374 4.01 -1.82 -7.84
CA GLY A 374 5.32 -1.39 -8.29
C GLY A 374 6.02 -0.44 -7.33
N HIS A 375 5.33 0.57 -6.82
CA HIS A 375 5.89 1.51 -5.86
C HIS A 375 6.12 0.90 -4.47
N LEU A 376 5.45 -0.21 -4.13
CA LEU A 376 5.63 -0.89 -2.86
C LEU A 376 7.05 -1.42 -2.65
N ARG A 377 7.86 -1.53 -3.71
CA ARG A 377 9.28 -1.90 -3.60
C ARG A 377 10.10 -0.94 -2.72
N HIS A 378 9.68 0.32 -2.61
CA HIS A 378 10.36 1.33 -1.81
C HIS A 378 9.97 1.31 -0.33
N PHE A 379 8.88 0.64 0.02
CA PHE A 379 8.42 0.58 1.41
C PHE A 379 9.14 -0.52 2.21
N GLN A 380 9.56 -0.20 3.43
CA GLN A 380 10.03 -1.21 4.36
C GLN A 380 8.86 -2.01 4.96
N ILE A 381 7.68 -1.37 5.01
CA ILE A 381 6.40 -2.00 5.35
C ILE A 381 5.43 -1.63 4.24
N PRO A 382 5.37 -2.41 3.13
CA PRO A 382 4.45 -2.14 2.03
C PRO A 382 3.00 -2.21 2.50
N GLY A 383 2.18 -1.26 2.06
CA GLY A 383 0.79 -1.16 2.48
C GLY A 383 -0.19 -0.76 1.37
N GLN A 384 -1.47 -0.89 1.70
CA GLN A 384 -2.61 -0.47 0.87
C GLN A 384 -3.71 0.14 1.76
N ASP A 385 -4.77 0.68 1.15
CA ASP A 385 -5.89 1.31 1.84
C ASP A 385 -7.25 0.77 1.38
N ILE A 386 -8.07 0.32 2.33
CA ILE A 386 -9.44 -0.13 2.09
C ILE A 386 -10.42 0.92 2.61
N VAL A 387 -10.95 1.71 1.71
CA VAL A 387 -11.70 2.93 1.98
C VAL A 387 -13.04 2.95 1.22
N TRP A 388 -13.93 3.87 1.60
CA TRP A 388 -15.14 4.21 0.86
C TRP A 388 -16.18 3.09 0.67
N ARG A 389 -16.18 2.08 1.51
CA ARG A 389 -17.02 0.88 1.35
C ARG A 389 -16.81 0.18 0.00
N TYR A 390 -15.61 0.28 -0.57
CA TYR A 390 -15.29 -0.48 -1.79
C TYR A 390 -15.29 -1.98 -1.55
N ILE A 391 -14.94 -2.41 -0.34
CA ILE A 391 -14.98 -3.82 0.08
C ILE A 391 -16.00 -3.97 1.20
N GLU A 392 -17.02 -4.81 0.97
CA GLU A 392 -18.08 -5.05 1.94
C GLU A 392 -18.46 -6.54 2.00
N PRO A 393 -18.89 -7.02 3.18
CA PRO A 393 -19.40 -8.40 3.31
C PRO A 393 -20.60 -8.66 2.40
N GLY A 394 -20.59 -9.82 1.74
CA GLY A 394 -21.69 -10.25 0.85
C GLY A 394 -21.81 -9.46 -0.46
N LYS A 395 -20.82 -8.64 -0.81
CA LYS A 395 -20.79 -7.91 -2.08
C LYS A 395 -19.76 -8.51 -3.05
N PRO A 396 -20.05 -8.51 -4.36
CA PRO A 396 -19.07 -8.98 -5.37
C PRO A 396 -17.72 -8.28 -5.28
N SER A 397 -17.71 -7.02 -4.86
CA SER A 397 -16.48 -6.22 -4.73
C SER A 397 -15.44 -6.79 -3.76
N ALA A 398 -15.82 -7.73 -2.89
CA ALA A 398 -14.86 -8.47 -2.05
C ALA A 398 -13.88 -9.34 -2.87
N LEU A 399 -14.25 -9.71 -4.12
CA LEU A 399 -13.47 -10.53 -5.03
C LEU A 399 -13.29 -9.91 -6.42
N GLU A 400 -13.99 -8.84 -6.75
CA GLU A 400 -14.04 -8.24 -8.07
C GLU A 400 -13.53 -6.80 -8.08
N GLY A 401 -12.86 -6.43 -9.17
CA GLY A 401 -12.29 -5.10 -9.37
C GLY A 401 -10.95 -4.89 -8.69
N ALA A 402 -10.28 -3.77 -9.02
CA ALA A 402 -8.94 -3.44 -8.51
C ALA A 402 -8.90 -3.39 -6.97
N GLN A 403 -9.98 -2.94 -6.33
CA GLN A 403 -10.04 -2.83 -4.87
C GLN A 403 -9.90 -4.19 -4.17
N SER A 404 -10.36 -5.29 -4.79
CA SER A 404 -10.26 -6.65 -4.22
C SER A 404 -8.83 -7.19 -4.17
N THR A 405 -7.89 -6.58 -4.90
CA THR A 405 -6.49 -7.05 -4.98
C THR A 405 -5.60 -6.53 -3.86
N GLN A 406 -6.01 -5.48 -3.14
CA GLN A 406 -5.20 -4.69 -2.21
C GLN A 406 -4.43 -5.52 -1.17
N ALA A 407 -5.13 -6.39 -0.45
CA ALA A 407 -4.49 -7.19 0.60
C ALA A 407 -3.41 -8.13 0.05
N LYS A 408 -3.68 -8.76 -1.12
CA LYS A 408 -2.69 -9.59 -1.82
C LYS A 408 -1.59 -8.75 -2.47
N CYS A 409 -1.86 -7.53 -2.92
CA CYS A 409 -0.88 -6.57 -3.40
C CYS A 409 0.21 -6.34 -2.33
N ALA A 410 -0.18 -5.86 -1.15
CA ALA A 410 0.73 -5.58 -0.06
C ALA A 410 1.46 -6.84 0.46
N SER A 411 0.74 -7.96 0.64
CA SER A 411 1.34 -9.19 1.15
C SER A 411 2.29 -9.85 0.15
N SER A 412 2.01 -9.79 -1.15
CA SER A 412 2.89 -10.30 -2.20
C SER A 412 4.17 -9.47 -2.32
N ALA A 413 4.04 -8.13 -2.28
CA ALA A 413 5.20 -7.23 -2.25
C ALA A 413 6.09 -7.51 -1.02
N MET A 414 5.50 -7.67 0.18
CA MET A 414 6.24 -8.06 1.38
C MET A 414 7.06 -9.34 1.16
N ILE A 415 6.43 -10.39 0.63
CA ILE A 415 7.07 -11.69 0.42
C ILE A 415 8.21 -11.59 -0.57
N HIS A 416 7.99 -11.01 -1.75
CA HIS A 416 8.98 -10.97 -2.82
C HIS A 416 10.15 -10.04 -2.53
N LEU A 417 9.92 -8.99 -1.73
CA LEU A 417 10.96 -8.06 -1.31
C LEU A 417 11.67 -8.51 -0.02
N GLY A 418 11.34 -9.67 0.54
CA GLY A 418 11.91 -10.18 1.79
C GLY A 418 11.64 -9.26 2.98
N ARG A 419 10.49 -8.56 2.98
CA ARG A 419 10.09 -7.69 4.09
C ARG A 419 9.41 -8.49 5.19
N ARG A 420 9.54 -8.02 6.43
CA ARG A 420 8.96 -8.71 7.60
C ARG A 420 7.47 -8.42 7.77
N ARG A 421 7.03 -7.19 7.44
CA ARG A 421 5.67 -6.72 7.67
C ARG A 421 5.08 -6.15 6.38
N ASN A 422 3.77 -6.27 6.26
CA ASN A 422 2.95 -5.50 5.34
C ASN A 422 1.77 -4.92 6.10
N SER A 423 1.18 -3.84 5.58
CA SER A 423 0.13 -3.12 6.28
C SER A 423 -1.09 -2.89 5.40
N ASN A 424 -2.21 -2.60 6.06
CA ASN A 424 -3.36 -2.01 5.42
C ASN A 424 -4.00 -0.98 6.36
N GLU A 425 -4.22 0.23 5.82
CA GLU A 425 -5.21 1.14 6.33
C GLU A 425 -6.59 0.55 5.98
N TYR A 426 -7.57 0.70 6.87
CA TYR A 426 -8.92 0.18 6.60
C TYR A 426 -9.98 0.87 7.46
N CYS A 427 -11.24 0.74 7.08
CA CYS A 427 -12.41 1.44 7.63
C CYS A 427 -12.50 2.92 7.22
N GLY A 428 -11.52 3.48 6.51
CA GLY A 428 -11.53 4.88 6.08
C GLY A 428 -12.79 5.22 5.28
N ALA A 429 -13.47 6.30 5.67
CA ALA A 429 -14.69 6.80 5.02
C ALA A 429 -15.85 5.78 4.88
N TYR A 430 -15.93 4.77 5.75
CA TYR A 430 -17.07 3.81 5.78
C TYR A 430 -18.34 4.44 6.36
N GLY A 431 -18.25 5.61 7.02
CA GLY A 431 -19.39 6.35 7.57
C GLY A 431 -19.85 5.81 8.93
N HIS A 432 -20.75 6.55 9.57
CA HIS A 432 -21.17 6.29 10.96
C HIS A 432 -22.08 5.08 11.16
N ASN A 433 -22.61 4.51 10.10
CA ASN A 433 -23.36 3.25 10.13
C ASN A 433 -22.47 2.00 10.03
N PHE A 434 -21.15 2.17 10.04
CA PHE A 434 -20.21 1.07 10.11
C PHE A 434 -20.35 0.31 11.42
N THR A 435 -20.35 -1.01 11.36
CA THR A 435 -20.62 -1.87 12.51
C THR A 435 -19.36 -2.63 12.95
N PHE A 436 -19.37 -3.11 14.20
CA PHE A 436 -18.28 -3.93 14.72
C PHE A 436 -18.12 -5.27 13.97
N GLU A 437 -19.24 -5.84 13.51
CA GLU A 437 -19.23 -7.06 12.71
C GLU A 437 -18.58 -6.83 11.33
N GLU A 438 -18.86 -5.69 10.69
CA GLU A 438 -18.16 -5.31 9.45
C GLU A 438 -16.67 -5.12 9.68
N MET A 439 -16.26 -4.51 10.79
CA MET A 439 -14.85 -4.34 11.16
C MET A 439 -14.15 -5.69 11.36
N LYS A 440 -14.79 -6.63 12.05
CA LYS A 440 -14.27 -8.00 12.24
C LYS A 440 -14.13 -8.73 10.91
N TRP A 441 -15.14 -8.61 10.04
CA TRP A 441 -15.11 -9.22 8.72
C TRP A 441 -13.98 -8.67 7.86
N LEU A 442 -13.82 -7.34 7.78
CA LEU A 442 -12.72 -6.69 7.04
C LEU A 442 -11.35 -7.11 7.58
N THR A 443 -11.21 -7.20 8.89
CA THR A 443 -10.01 -7.70 9.56
C THR A 443 -9.68 -9.13 9.10
N ASN A 444 -10.65 -10.03 9.14
CA ASN A 444 -10.48 -11.42 8.72
C ASN A 444 -10.19 -11.55 7.22
N TRP A 445 -10.84 -10.71 6.40
CA TRP A 445 -10.61 -10.60 4.97
C TRP A 445 -9.16 -10.21 4.65
N LEU A 446 -8.58 -9.25 5.39
CA LEU A 446 -7.19 -8.83 5.29
C LEU A 446 -6.22 -9.92 5.75
N ILE A 447 -6.48 -10.52 6.91
CA ILE A 447 -5.61 -11.51 7.54
C ILE A 447 -5.46 -12.77 6.67
N VAL A 448 -6.57 -13.31 6.14
CA VAL A 448 -6.51 -14.53 5.30
C VAL A 448 -5.78 -14.28 3.98
N ARG A 449 -5.68 -13.03 3.54
CA ARG A 449 -4.91 -12.60 2.37
C ARG A 449 -3.45 -12.26 2.69
N GLY A 450 -3.04 -12.42 3.97
CA GLY A 450 -1.64 -12.32 4.41
C GLY A 450 -1.24 -10.98 5.02
N CYS A 451 -2.20 -10.10 5.34
CA CYS A 451 -1.91 -8.89 6.10
C CYS A 451 -1.44 -9.23 7.51
N ASN A 452 -0.45 -8.47 8.03
CA ASN A 452 0.10 -8.70 9.35
C ASN A 452 0.36 -7.42 10.17
N LEU A 453 -0.12 -6.27 9.68
CA LEU A 453 -0.18 -5.00 10.40
C LEU A 453 -1.41 -4.23 9.91
N LEU A 454 -2.23 -3.77 10.83
CA LEU A 454 -3.51 -3.12 10.55
C LEU A 454 -3.53 -1.71 11.11
N TYR A 455 -3.95 -0.75 10.29
CA TYR A 455 -4.16 0.64 10.65
C TYR A 455 -5.65 1.00 10.58
N PRO A 456 -6.44 0.76 11.67
CA PRO A 456 -7.86 1.18 11.70
C PRO A 456 -8.00 2.70 11.54
N HIS A 457 -8.92 3.16 10.72
CA HIS A 457 -9.17 4.58 10.46
C HIS A 457 -10.60 4.95 10.87
N ALA A 458 -10.85 5.46 12.18
CA ALA A 458 -9.81 5.88 13.08
C ALA A 458 -10.28 5.85 14.54
N PHE A 459 -9.38 6.17 15.47
CA PHE A 459 -9.71 6.49 16.87
C PHE A 459 -9.73 8.01 17.03
N TYR A 460 -10.80 8.58 17.50
CA TYR A 460 -10.94 10.02 17.66
C TYR A 460 -10.45 10.46 19.05
N TYR A 461 -9.61 11.49 19.08
CA TYR A 461 -9.28 12.16 20.34
C TYR A 461 -10.52 12.77 20.99
N SER A 462 -11.42 13.33 20.17
CA SER A 462 -12.68 13.91 20.63
C SER A 462 -13.79 13.75 19.58
N VAL A 463 -15.02 13.50 20.07
CA VAL A 463 -16.25 13.53 19.28
C VAL A 463 -17.12 14.74 19.61
N ARG A 464 -16.57 15.73 20.34
CA ARG A 464 -17.28 16.92 20.79
C ARG A 464 -17.73 17.80 19.61
N GLY A 465 -19.00 18.15 19.59
CA GLY A 465 -19.58 19.02 18.56
C GLY A 465 -19.46 18.43 17.15
N PRO A 466 -19.09 19.24 16.15
CA PRO A 466 -19.05 18.81 14.76
C PRO A 466 -17.95 17.77 14.43
N ARG A 467 -17.09 17.42 15.37
CA ARG A 467 -16.02 16.43 15.17
C ARG A 467 -16.55 15.04 14.90
N ILE A 468 -17.72 14.72 15.47
CA ILE A 468 -18.40 13.45 15.21
C ILE A 468 -18.85 13.30 13.74
N ASP A 469 -19.01 14.42 13.01
CA ASP A 469 -19.48 14.42 11.63
C ASP A 469 -18.35 14.15 10.59
N GLU A 470 -17.13 13.89 11.04
CA GLU A 470 -16.08 13.41 10.15
C GLU A 470 -16.50 12.08 9.51
N ARG A 471 -16.17 11.90 8.22
CA ARG A 471 -16.65 10.75 7.45
C ARG A 471 -16.07 9.39 7.86
N PRO A 472 -14.78 9.26 8.24
CA PRO A 472 -14.30 8.02 8.84
C PRO A 472 -15.10 7.71 10.11
N PRO A 473 -15.50 6.45 10.36
CA PRO A 473 -16.15 6.10 11.62
C PRO A 473 -15.16 6.20 12.78
N ASP A 474 -15.61 6.62 13.97
CA ASP A 474 -14.84 6.31 15.18
C ASP A 474 -14.97 4.81 15.46
N VAL A 475 -13.87 4.08 15.33
CA VAL A 475 -13.80 2.64 15.58
C VAL A 475 -13.07 2.32 16.90
N GLY A 476 -12.93 3.30 17.76
CA GLY A 476 -12.18 3.25 19.00
C GLY A 476 -12.98 3.68 20.23
N PRO A 477 -12.39 4.51 21.10
CA PRO A 477 -12.91 4.78 22.46
C PRO A 477 -14.32 5.36 22.54
N ASN A 478 -14.81 6.01 21.49
CA ASN A 478 -16.15 6.58 21.51
C ASN A 478 -17.17 5.71 20.74
N SER A 479 -16.77 4.54 20.28
CA SER A 479 -17.69 3.57 19.65
C SER A 479 -18.51 2.83 20.70
N SER A 480 -19.73 2.40 20.32
CA SER A 480 -20.62 1.66 21.23
C SER A 480 -20.11 0.26 21.61
N TRP A 481 -19.10 -0.24 20.93
CA TRP A 481 -18.48 -1.55 21.15
C TRP A 481 -17.12 -1.49 21.85
N TRP A 482 -16.70 -0.34 22.35
CA TRP A 482 -15.38 -0.20 22.95
C TRP A 482 -15.14 -1.14 24.13
N ASP A 483 -16.14 -1.34 24.98
CA ASP A 483 -16.03 -2.26 26.12
C ASP A 483 -15.77 -3.72 25.69
N GLU A 484 -16.15 -4.09 24.46
CA GLU A 484 -15.94 -5.42 23.86
C GLU A 484 -14.67 -5.51 23.02
N TYR A 485 -13.88 -4.43 22.93
CA TYR A 485 -12.78 -4.32 21.98
C TYR A 485 -11.58 -5.22 22.32
N ARG A 486 -11.34 -5.46 23.62
CA ARG A 486 -10.16 -6.20 24.08
C ARG A 486 -10.04 -7.62 23.48
N PRO A 487 -11.05 -8.47 23.45
CA PRO A 487 -10.98 -9.79 22.80
C PRO A 487 -10.67 -9.70 21.30
N PHE A 488 -11.23 -8.71 20.63
CA PHE A 488 -10.94 -8.45 19.22
C PHE A 488 -9.49 -8.03 19.00
N ALA A 489 -8.96 -7.08 19.76
CA ALA A 489 -7.58 -6.63 19.68
C ALA A 489 -6.58 -7.77 19.96
N ASP A 490 -6.88 -8.63 20.94
CA ASP A 490 -6.07 -9.80 21.26
C ASP A 490 -6.12 -10.86 20.14
N SER A 491 -7.27 -11.03 19.47
CA SER A 491 -7.42 -11.86 18.27
C SER A 491 -6.56 -11.37 17.12
N VAL A 492 -6.64 -10.09 16.80
CA VAL A 492 -5.83 -9.45 15.77
C VAL A 492 -4.34 -9.64 16.05
N ARG A 493 -3.93 -9.45 17.29
CA ARG A 493 -2.53 -9.60 17.69
C ARG A 493 -2.01 -11.04 17.49
N ARG A 494 -2.82 -12.07 17.77
CA ARG A 494 -2.51 -13.48 17.49
C ARG A 494 -2.37 -13.74 16.01
N LEU A 495 -3.30 -13.24 15.21
CA LEU A 495 -3.32 -13.45 13.76
C LEU A 495 -2.19 -12.68 13.05
N CYS A 496 -1.88 -11.46 13.50
CA CYS A 496 -0.72 -10.71 13.02
C CYS A 496 0.61 -11.41 13.39
N TRP A 497 0.72 -11.94 14.61
CA TRP A 497 1.85 -12.79 15.00
C TRP A 497 1.99 -14.00 14.07
N LEU A 498 0.88 -14.66 13.77
CA LEU A 498 0.85 -15.85 12.93
C LEU A 498 1.37 -15.57 11.51
N ASN A 499 0.91 -14.47 10.88
CA ASN A 499 1.33 -14.05 9.54
C ASN A 499 2.74 -13.40 9.49
N THR A 500 3.33 -13.01 10.65
CA THR A 500 4.65 -12.40 10.70
C THR A 500 5.72 -13.47 10.91
N ASP A 501 6.88 -13.35 10.25
CA ASP A 501 7.98 -14.32 10.33
C ASP A 501 7.53 -15.77 10.03
N SER A 502 6.58 -15.91 9.14
CA SER A 502 6.08 -17.18 8.63
C SER A 502 6.40 -17.33 7.14
N ARG A 503 6.47 -18.55 6.67
CA ARG A 503 6.59 -18.84 5.24
C ARG A 503 5.23 -19.20 4.66
N HIS A 504 4.74 -18.42 3.70
CA HIS A 504 3.56 -18.75 2.92
C HIS A 504 3.82 -19.98 2.05
N LEU A 505 2.99 -20.99 2.16
CA LEU A 505 3.09 -22.21 1.37
C LEU A 505 2.13 -22.12 0.18
N CYS A 506 2.68 -21.71 -0.96
CA CYS A 506 1.93 -21.44 -2.17
C CYS A 506 2.85 -21.64 -3.39
N GLU A 507 2.42 -22.42 -4.36
CA GLU A 507 3.20 -22.75 -5.58
C GLU A 507 2.63 -22.09 -6.85
N LEU A 508 1.63 -21.20 -6.71
CA LEU A 508 0.95 -20.50 -7.81
C LEU A 508 1.26 -19.00 -7.74
N ALA A 509 1.59 -18.41 -8.88
CA ALA A 509 1.68 -16.97 -9.03
C ALA A 509 0.72 -16.46 -10.12
N ILE A 510 0.25 -15.23 -9.94
CA ILE A 510 -0.47 -14.46 -10.96
C ILE A 510 0.40 -13.28 -11.34
N LEU A 511 0.66 -13.08 -12.64
CA LEU A 511 1.47 -11.95 -13.10
C LEU A 511 0.72 -10.64 -12.89
N GLY A 512 1.33 -9.72 -12.14
CA GLY A 512 0.89 -8.35 -11.99
C GLY A 512 1.77 -7.40 -12.80
N LEU A 513 1.20 -6.34 -13.33
CA LEU A 513 1.96 -5.18 -13.80
C LEU A 513 2.26 -4.27 -12.62
N ASN A 514 3.16 -3.31 -12.79
CA ASN A 514 3.52 -2.38 -11.69
C ASN A 514 2.34 -1.55 -11.17
N ASP A 515 1.37 -1.25 -12.04
CA ASP A 515 0.21 -0.39 -11.80
C ASP A 515 -1.14 -1.07 -12.09
N HIS A 516 -1.14 -2.40 -12.21
CA HIS A 516 -2.36 -3.17 -12.47
C HIS A 516 -2.22 -4.63 -12.02
N LEU A 517 -3.15 -5.08 -11.19
CA LEU A 517 -3.26 -6.46 -10.74
C LEU A 517 -4.55 -7.10 -11.27
N PRO A 518 -4.46 -8.25 -11.96
CA PRO A 518 -5.63 -8.94 -12.48
C PRO A 518 -6.44 -9.58 -11.34
N TRP A 519 -7.73 -9.28 -11.26
CA TRP A 519 -8.62 -9.77 -10.22
C TRP A 519 -9.42 -11.01 -10.62
N ARG A 520 -9.66 -11.25 -11.93
CA ARG A 520 -10.51 -12.33 -12.40
C ARG A 520 -9.93 -13.70 -12.10
N ALA A 521 -8.67 -13.94 -12.50
CA ALA A 521 -7.96 -15.16 -12.15
C ALA A 521 -7.86 -15.34 -10.62
N ALA A 522 -7.63 -14.25 -9.89
CA ALA A 522 -7.59 -14.25 -8.43
C ALA A 522 -8.94 -14.68 -7.82
N LYS A 523 -10.06 -14.22 -8.36
CA LYS A 523 -11.41 -14.63 -7.94
C LYS A 523 -11.59 -16.14 -8.06
N VAL A 524 -11.26 -16.73 -9.23
CA VAL A 524 -11.35 -18.18 -9.44
C VAL A 524 -10.49 -18.94 -8.43
N CYS A 525 -9.26 -18.46 -8.19
CA CYS A 525 -8.36 -19.04 -7.20
C CYS A 525 -8.94 -18.99 -5.78
N PHE A 526 -9.46 -17.86 -5.34
CA PHE A 526 -10.07 -17.72 -4.01
C PHE A 526 -11.30 -18.61 -3.82
N GLN A 527 -12.18 -18.67 -4.81
CA GLN A 527 -13.42 -19.46 -4.75
C GLN A 527 -13.16 -20.96 -4.70
N ASN A 528 -12.00 -21.40 -5.18
CA ASN A 528 -11.62 -22.81 -5.24
C ASN A 528 -10.45 -23.18 -4.30
N GLN A 529 -10.13 -22.34 -3.31
CA GLN A 529 -9.05 -22.53 -2.33
C GLN A 529 -7.68 -22.84 -2.98
N ARG A 530 -7.38 -22.13 -4.07
CA ARG A 530 -6.06 -22.15 -4.72
C ARG A 530 -5.33 -20.87 -4.37
N ASP A 531 -4.61 -20.86 -3.25
CA ASP A 531 -3.90 -19.63 -2.82
C ASP A 531 -2.76 -19.29 -3.80
N PHE A 532 -2.44 -18.01 -3.90
CA PHE A 532 -1.49 -17.46 -4.87
C PHE A 532 -0.79 -16.22 -4.31
N ASN A 533 0.26 -15.77 -4.99
CA ASN A 533 0.82 -14.42 -4.82
C ASN A 533 0.84 -13.70 -6.17
N TYR A 534 0.69 -12.38 -6.15
CA TYR A 534 0.95 -11.55 -7.32
C TYR A 534 2.46 -11.40 -7.53
N LEU A 535 2.96 -11.81 -8.68
CA LEU A 535 4.35 -11.59 -9.07
C LEU A 535 4.42 -10.36 -9.97
N GLU A 536 5.01 -9.27 -9.47
CA GLU A 536 5.22 -8.08 -10.28
C GLU A 536 6.17 -8.38 -11.44
N ALA A 537 5.83 -7.90 -12.64
CA ALA A 537 6.51 -8.26 -13.88
C ALA A 537 8.01 -7.90 -13.90
N ARG A 538 8.44 -6.85 -13.19
CA ARG A 538 9.87 -6.48 -13.09
C ARG A 538 10.70 -7.58 -12.43
N HIS A 539 10.14 -8.31 -11.48
CA HIS A 539 10.84 -9.41 -10.84
C HIS A 539 11.27 -10.50 -11.83
N LEU A 540 10.51 -10.75 -12.91
CA LEU A 540 10.92 -11.70 -13.96
C LEU A 540 12.22 -11.30 -14.67
N CYS A 541 12.56 -10.01 -14.63
CA CYS A 541 13.75 -9.47 -15.30
C CYS A 541 14.91 -9.22 -14.34
N GLU A 542 14.63 -9.01 -13.05
CA GLU A 542 15.59 -8.46 -12.10
C GLU A 542 16.00 -9.45 -11.00
N ASP A 543 15.03 -10.17 -10.40
CA ASP A 543 15.22 -10.81 -9.10
C ASP A 543 14.89 -12.30 -9.09
N THR A 544 14.40 -12.88 -10.20
CA THR A 544 13.96 -14.28 -10.24
C THR A 544 14.95 -15.21 -10.94
N GLU A 545 15.02 -16.43 -10.45
CA GLU A 545 15.54 -17.57 -11.20
C GLU A 545 14.39 -18.29 -11.91
N VAL A 546 14.33 -18.17 -13.25
CA VAL A 546 13.31 -18.81 -14.08
C VAL A 546 13.91 -19.99 -14.84
N ASN A 547 13.33 -21.18 -14.68
CA ASN A 547 13.76 -22.38 -15.38
C ASN A 547 12.59 -23.35 -15.65
N ARG A 548 12.87 -24.53 -16.21
CA ARG A 548 11.83 -25.55 -16.52
C ARG A 548 11.02 -26.04 -15.33
N ASN A 549 11.48 -25.81 -14.10
CA ASN A 549 10.78 -26.23 -12.87
C ASN A 549 9.88 -25.13 -12.33
N GLY A 550 9.97 -23.90 -12.83
CA GLY A 550 9.17 -22.75 -12.42
C GLY A 550 10.02 -21.52 -12.08
N ILE A 551 9.54 -20.72 -11.13
CA ILE A 551 10.10 -19.43 -10.74
C ILE A 551 10.53 -19.51 -9.27
N ARG A 552 11.76 -19.06 -8.97
CA ARG A 552 12.24 -18.90 -7.60
C ARG A 552 12.49 -17.42 -7.29
N ILE A 553 11.98 -16.94 -6.15
CA ILE A 553 12.16 -15.58 -5.66
C ILE A 553 11.98 -15.55 -4.13
N ALA A 554 12.89 -14.90 -3.41
CA ALA A 554 12.77 -14.63 -1.95
C ALA A 554 12.32 -15.85 -1.11
N GLY A 555 12.81 -17.06 -1.44
CA GLY A 555 12.45 -18.29 -0.76
C GLY A 555 11.13 -18.94 -1.23
N MET A 556 10.41 -18.32 -2.15
CA MET A 556 9.24 -18.89 -2.83
C MET A 556 9.66 -19.72 -4.05
N HIS A 557 8.84 -20.74 -4.37
CA HIS A 557 8.96 -21.52 -5.59
C HIS A 557 7.59 -21.68 -6.24
N TYR A 558 7.36 -20.98 -7.34
CA TYR A 558 6.12 -21.07 -8.10
C TYR A 558 6.26 -22.08 -9.25
N ARG A 559 5.40 -23.08 -9.25
CA ARG A 559 5.35 -24.12 -10.29
C ARG A 559 4.55 -23.70 -11.52
N ALA A 560 3.66 -22.74 -11.36
CA ALA A 560 2.85 -22.19 -12.44
C ALA A 560 2.72 -20.67 -12.31
N LEU A 561 2.64 -19.99 -13.47
CA LEU A 561 2.35 -18.57 -13.60
C LEU A 561 1.11 -18.36 -14.45
N ILE A 562 0.10 -17.68 -13.91
CA ILE A 562 -1.07 -17.22 -14.67
C ILE A 562 -0.76 -15.84 -15.24
N VAL A 563 -1.06 -15.66 -16.53
CA VAL A 563 -0.91 -14.38 -17.25
C VAL A 563 -2.26 -14.00 -17.84
N GLU A 564 -2.83 -12.92 -17.34
CA GLU A 564 -4.10 -12.33 -17.81
C GLU A 564 -3.84 -11.04 -18.60
N ALA A 565 -2.89 -10.21 -18.16
CA ALA A 565 -2.52 -8.97 -18.80
C ALA A 565 -1.26 -9.12 -19.68
N GLU A 566 -1.16 -8.31 -20.73
CA GLU A 566 0.01 -8.32 -21.62
C GLU A 566 1.28 -7.88 -20.88
N PRO A 567 2.28 -8.73 -20.77
CA PRO A 567 3.51 -8.45 -20.04
C PRO A 567 4.43 -7.48 -20.81
N PRO A 568 5.31 -6.74 -20.09
CA PRO A 568 6.32 -5.92 -20.75
C PRO A 568 7.29 -6.79 -21.57
N GLU A 569 7.78 -6.27 -22.71
CA GLU A 569 8.71 -6.96 -23.62
C GLU A 569 9.94 -7.56 -22.90
N LYS A 570 10.45 -6.86 -21.88
CA LYS A 570 11.61 -7.32 -21.08
C LYS A 570 11.35 -8.63 -20.35
N ALA A 571 10.10 -8.95 -20.02
CA ALA A 571 9.72 -10.20 -19.35
C ALA A 571 9.61 -11.39 -20.32
N LYS A 572 9.51 -11.14 -21.62
CA LYS A 572 9.29 -12.15 -22.65
C LYS A 572 10.26 -13.35 -22.62
N PRO A 573 11.58 -13.16 -22.45
CA PRO A 573 12.51 -14.30 -22.36
C PRO A 573 12.20 -15.25 -21.20
N ALA A 574 11.80 -14.73 -20.03
CA ALA A 574 11.42 -15.53 -18.88
C ALA A 574 10.11 -16.29 -19.13
N LEU A 575 9.13 -15.63 -19.76
CA LEU A 575 7.85 -16.24 -20.14
C LEU A 575 8.00 -17.34 -21.18
N ASP A 576 8.88 -17.18 -22.18
CA ASP A 576 9.18 -18.19 -23.19
C ASP A 576 9.76 -19.49 -22.56
N VAL A 577 10.57 -19.36 -21.51
CA VAL A 577 11.08 -20.52 -20.75
C VAL A 577 9.94 -21.27 -20.07
N LEU A 578 9.03 -20.53 -19.41
CA LEU A 578 7.88 -21.12 -18.72
C LEU A 578 6.87 -21.75 -19.70
N GLU A 579 6.64 -21.12 -20.84
CA GLU A 579 5.73 -21.61 -21.89
C GLU A 579 6.25 -22.92 -22.51
N LYS A 580 7.52 -22.98 -22.88
CA LYS A 580 8.18 -24.19 -23.35
C LYS A 580 8.18 -25.34 -22.35
N ALA A 581 8.19 -24.98 -21.03
CA ALA A 581 8.12 -25.93 -19.93
C ALA A 581 6.68 -26.35 -19.59
N GLY A 582 5.65 -25.77 -20.22
CA GLY A 582 4.24 -25.99 -19.91
C GLY A 582 3.83 -25.45 -18.54
N ARG A 583 4.52 -24.42 -18.03
CA ARG A 583 4.32 -23.79 -16.70
C ARG A 583 3.56 -22.46 -16.75
N LEU A 584 3.27 -21.97 -17.98
CA LEU A 584 2.56 -20.73 -18.22
C LEU A 584 1.08 -21.03 -18.51
N ILE A 585 0.18 -20.38 -17.81
CA ILE A 585 -1.26 -20.42 -18.05
C ILE A 585 -1.68 -19.05 -18.59
N ARG A 586 -1.87 -18.92 -19.89
CA ARG A 586 -2.49 -17.73 -20.46
C ARG A 586 -4.00 -17.86 -20.31
N TRP A 587 -4.60 -16.88 -19.67
CA TRP A 587 -6.03 -16.82 -19.44
C TRP A 587 -6.61 -15.50 -19.95
N ASN A 588 -7.81 -15.55 -20.46
CA ASN A 588 -8.57 -14.40 -20.93
C ASN A 588 -10.07 -14.57 -20.61
N GLU A 589 -10.84 -13.53 -20.79
CA GLU A 589 -12.28 -13.49 -20.48
C GLU A 589 -13.16 -14.50 -21.24
N GLN A 590 -12.64 -15.11 -22.31
CA GLN A 590 -13.37 -16.11 -23.10
C GLN A 590 -13.15 -17.53 -22.58
N MET A 591 -12.19 -17.72 -21.66
CA MET A 591 -11.89 -19.02 -21.05
C MET A 591 -12.83 -19.23 -19.86
N ASP A 592 -13.42 -20.43 -19.78
CA ASP A 592 -14.23 -20.85 -18.65
C ASP A 592 -13.40 -20.96 -17.36
N ASP A 593 -13.96 -20.58 -16.23
CA ASP A 593 -13.34 -20.69 -14.90
C ASP A 593 -12.95 -22.14 -14.57
N SER A 594 -13.76 -23.13 -15.00
CA SER A 594 -13.47 -24.54 -14.82
C SER A 594 -12.26 -25.01 -15.65
N GLU A 595 -12.04 -24.43 -16.83
CA GLU A 595 -10.85 -24.69 -17.64
C GLU A 595 -9.60 -24.11 -16.97
N LEU A 596 -9.68 -22.88 -16.45
CA LEU A 596 -8.59 -22.28 -15.68
C LEU A 596 -8.21 -23.18 -14.50
N LEU A 597 -9.20 -23.56 -13.68
CA LEU A 597 -9.00 -24.44 -12.53
C LEU A 597 -8.36 -25.77 -12.93
N GLY A 598 -8.85 -26.41 -13.99
CA GLY A 598 -8.30 -27.65 -14.51
C GLY A 598 -6.85 -27.52 -15.02
N ARG A 599 -6.46 -26.35 -15.54
CA ARG A 599 -5.05 -26.07 -15.93
C ARG A 599 -4.18 -25.87 -14.68
N ILE A 600 -4.68 -25.17 -13.66
CA ILE A 600 -3.98 -24.97 -12.38
C ILE A 600 -3.72 -26.35 -11.73
N ASP A 601 -4.76 -27.18 -11.57
CA ASP A 601 -4.69 -28.45 -10.85
C ASP A 601 -3.76 -29.49 -11.51
N ARG A 602 -3.54 -29.38 -12.82
CA ARG A 602 -2.52 -30.20 -13.52
C ARG A 602 -1.09 -29.83 -13.17
N LEU A 603 -0.83 -28.57 -12.81
CA LEU A 603 0.51 -28.04 -12.56
C LEU A 603 0.82 -27.92 -11.07
N VAL A 604 -0.17 -27.55 -10.29
CA VAL A 604 -0.08 -27.30 -8.85
C VAL A 604 -1.15 -28.13 -8.15
N PRO A 605 -0.77 -29.22 -7.48
CA PRO A 605 -1.73 -30.00 -6.69
C PRO A 605 -2.44 -29.15 -5.65
N ALA A 606 -3.73 -29.43 -5.45
CA ALA A 606 -4.50 -28.75 -4.42
C ALA A 606 -3.89 -29.01 -3.04
N ASP A 607 -3.54 -27.93 -2.35
CA ASP A 607 -3.04 -27.99 -0.96
C ASP A 607 -4.16 -28.31 0.03
N VAL A 608 -5.37 -27.81 -0.26
CA VAL A 608 -6.59 -28.09 0.51
C VAL A 608 -7.74 -28.51 -0.40
N ARG A 609 -8.64 -29.34 0.14
CA ARG A 609 -9.95 -29.64 -0.43
C ARG A 609 -11.00 -29.51 0.65
N ILE A 610 -12.17 -29.03 0.31
CA ILE A 610 -13.32 -28.94 1.21
C ILE A 610 -14.50 -29.70 0.61
N GLN A 611 -15.26 -30.36 1.48
CA GLN A 611 -16.39 -31.18 1.06
C GLN A 611 -17.54 -30.99 2.06
N PRO A 612 -18.73 -30.50 1.64
CA PRO A 612 -19.06 -30.05 0.28
C PRO A 612 -18.24 -28.81 -0.16
N GLU A 613 -18.07 -28.64 -1.47
CA GLU A 613 -17.41 -27.46 -2.03
C GLU A 613 -18.18 -26.18 -1.67
N SER A 614 -17.45 -25.10 -1.36
CA SER A 614 -18.04 -23.80 -1.10
C SER A 614 -17.15 -22.68 -1.65
N PRO A 615 -17.71 -21.76 -2.45
CA PRO A 615 -16.98 -20.62 -2.98
C PRO A 615 -16.72 -19.55 -1.91
N ASP A 616 -17.28 -19.68 -0.70
CA ASP A 616 -17.20 -18.68 0.37
C ASP A 616 -16.09 -18.96 1.39
N VAL A 617 -15.47 -20.12 1.30
CA VAL A 617 -14.33 -20.46 2.19
C VAL A 617 -13.02 -19.97 1.62
N ARG A 618 -12.25 -19.22 2.42
CA ARG A 618 -10.87 -18.84 2.10
C ARG A 618 -9.91 -19.60 3.00
N VAL A 619 -8.80 -20.05 2.43
CA VAL A 619 -7.77 -20.76 3.18
C VAL A 619 -6.41 -20.18 2.84
N ARG A 620 -5.61 -19.95 3.89
CA ARG A 620 -4.20 -19.58 3.77
C ARG A 620 -3.35 -20.57 4.52
N HIS A 621 -2.36 -21.16 3.87
CA HIS A 621 -1.42 -22.09 4.48
C HIS A 621 -0.07 -21.43 4.73
N ILE A 622 0.42 -21.52 5.97
CA ILE A 622 1.73 -20.99 6.36
C ILE A 622 2.48 -22.01 7.23
N LEU A 623 3.80 -22.00 7.11
CA LEU A 623 4.72 -22.68 7.99
C LEU A 623 5.34 -21.67 8.97
N LYS A 624 5.22 -21.94 10.27
CA LYS A 624 5.81 -21.11 11.32
C LYS A 624 6.34 -21.96 12.45
N ASN A 625 7.61 -21.74 12.82
CA ASN A 625 8.29 -22.45 13.92
C ASN A 625 8.19 -23.99 13.82
N GLY A 626 8.24 -24.53 12.59
CA GLY A 626 8.19 -25.97 12.33
C GLY A 626 6.79 -26.60 12.38
N ALA A 627 5.73 -25.82 12.54
CA ALA A 627 4.35 -26.29 12.45
C ALA A 627 3.61 -25.65 11.28
N ASP A 628 2.70 -26.41 10.67
CA ASP A 628 1.83 -25.95 9.60
C ASP A 628 0.55 -25.36 10.18
N TYR A 629 0.12 -24.22 9.63
CA TYR A 629 -1.11 -23.55 10.04
C TYR A 629 -1.97 -23.24 8.82
N TYR A 630 -3.24 -23.62 8.90
CA TYR A 630 -4.27 -23.28 7.93
C TYR A 630 -5.20 -22.26 8.57
N ILE A 631 -5.18 -21.02 8.06
CA ILE A 631 -6.12 -19.96 8.43
C ILE A 631 -7.34 -20.15 7.55
N VAL A 632 -8.48 -20.46 8.15
CA VAL A 632 -9.73 -20.78 7.44
C VAL A 632 -10.78 -19.73 7.79
N PHE A 633 -11.34 -19.09 6.79
CA PHE A 633 -12.29 -17.98 6.94
C PHE A 633 -13.55 -18.23 6.12
N ASN A 634 -14.70 -18.19 6.78
CA ASN A 634 -15.99 -18.10 6.12
C ASN A 634 -16.27 -16.65 5.74
N GLU A 635 -16.02 -16.29 4.47
CA GLU A 635 -16.23 -14.93 3.94
C GLU A 635 -17.71 -14.67 3.64
N GLY A 636 -18.52 -15.74 3.54
CA GLY A 636 -19.95 -15.70 3.19
C GLY A 636 -20.87 -15.33 4.35
N GLN A 637 -22.18 -15.34 4.03
CA GLN A 637 -23.26 -14.90 4.92
C GLN A 637 -23.98 -16.06 5.63
N ASP A 638 -23.67 -17.31 5.27
CA ASP A 638 -24.33 -18.51 5.78
C ASP A 638 -23.43 -19.31 6.71
N ASN A 639 -24.01 -20.14 7.57
CA ASN A 639 -23.27 -21.16 8.32
C ASN A 639 -22.77 -22.22 7.34
N LEU A 640 -21.50 -22.59 7.48
CA LEU A 640 -20.88 -23.61 6.66
C LEU A 640 -20.42 -24.76 7.53
N GLU A 641 -20.74 -25.98 7.12
CA GLU A 641 -20.23 -27.23 7.68
C GLU A 641 -19.56 -28.02 6.57
N PHE A 642 -18.28 -28.34 6.72
CA PHE A 642 -17.50 -29.03 5.70
C PHE A 642 -16.33 -29.81 6.30
N GLU A 643 -15.93 -30.85 5.63
CA GLU A 643 -14.66 -31.52 5.89
C GLU A 643 -13.53 -30.77 5.19
N LEU A 644 -12.43 -30.50 5.90
CA LEU A 644 -11.21 -29.91 5.33
C LEU A 644 -10.14 -31.00 5.21
N GLU A 645 -9.81 -31.36 3.99
CA GLU A 645 -8.64 -32.18 3.69
C GLU A 645 -7.43 -31.29 3.42
N THR A 646 -6.29 -31.58 4.05
CA THR A 646 -5.03 -30.84 3.90
C THR A 646 -3.94 -31.72 3.31
N SER A 647 -3.02 -31.15 2.54
CA SER A 647 -1.85 -31.84 1.98
C SER A 647 -0.93 -32.35 3.10
N VAL A 648 -0.72 -31.57 4.15
CA VAL A 648 0.02 -31.97 5.34
C VAL A 648 -0.86 -32.84 6.24
N LYS A 649 -0.33 -33.96 6.68
CA LYS A 649 -1.01 -34.91 7.59
C LYS A 649 -0.36 -34.86 8.98
N GLY A 650 -1.15 -34.90 10.03
CA GLY A 650 -0.68 -34.86 11.41
C GLY A 650 -1.81 -34.71 12.40
N LYS A 651 -1.46 -34.46 13.66
CA LYS A 651 -2.44 -34.16 14.71
C LYS A 651 -3.01 -32.74 14.48
N ARG A 652 -4.31 -32.65 14.32
CA ARG A 652 -5.02 -31.39 14.03
C ARG A 652 -5.49 -30.74 15.32
N ILE A 653 -5.21 -29.44 15.45
CA ILE A 653 -5.59 -28.63 16.60
C ILE A 653 -6.33 -27.40 16.05
N LEU A 654 -7.58 -27.24 16.44
CA LEU A 654 -8.38 -26.06 16.15
C LEU A 654 -8.06 -24.98 17.18
N LEU A 655 -7.65 -23.83 16.71
CA LEU A 655 -7.35 -22.65 17.50
C LEU A 655 -8.41 -21.58 17.25
N ASP A 656 -8.99 -21.06 18.34
CA ASP A 656 -9.86 -19.91 18.31
C ASP A 656 -9.05 -18.64 18.63
N PRO A 657 -8.90 -17.70 17.69
CA PRO A 657 -8.09 -16.51 17.94
C PRO A 657 -8.67 -15.57 19.00
N GLN A 658 -9.99 -15.59 19.23
CA GLN A 658 -10.64 -14.68 20.18
C GLN A 658 -10.39 -15.05 21.64
N ILE A 659 -10.42 -16.35 21.95
CA ILE A 659 -10.40 -16.84 23.33
C ILE A 659 -9.15 -17.63 23.67
N SER A 660 -8.17 -17.72 22.77
CA SER A 660 -6.95 -18.53 22.90
C SER A 660 -7.18 -20.01 23.28
N ARG A 661 -8.42 -20.50 23.21
CA ARG A 661 -8.75 -21.91 23.42
C ARG A 661 -8.34 -22.75 22.24
N HIS A 662 -8.05 -24.01 22.52
CA HIS A 662 -7.74 -24.98 21.48
C HIS A 662 -8.51 -26.28 21.71
N GLN A 663 -8.77 -26.99 20.61
CA GLN A 663 -9.43 -28.28 20.62
C GLN A 663 -8.68 -29.23 19.68
N ILE A 664 -8.45 -30.45 20.14
CA ILE A 664 -7.93 -31.50 19.26
C ILE A 664 -9.07 -32.00 18.39
N LEU A 665 -8.86 -31.95 17.08
CA LEU A 665 -9.84 -32.46 16.12
C LEU A 665 -9.54 -33.91 15.75
N ALA A 666 -10.58 -34.71 15.61
CA ALA A 666 -10.47 -36.02 14.98
C ALA A 666 -10.06 -35.86 13.50
N PRO A 667 -9.41 -36.83 12.87
CA PRO A 667 -8.88 -36.72 11.52
C PRO A 667 -9.91 -36.27 10.46
N ALA A 668 -11.15 -36.72 10.54
CA ALA A 668 -12.25 -36.39 9.62
C ALA A 668 -13.35 -35.56 10.27
N ALA A 669 -13.05 -34.85 11.39
CA ALA A 669 -14.05 -34.02 12.03
C ALA A 669 -14.42 -32.82 11.12
N PRO A 670 -15.71 -32.59 10.85
CA PRO A 670 -16.13 -31.44 10.08
C PRO A 670 -15.83 -30.15 10.86
N LEU A 671 -15.60 -29.07 10.10
CA LEU A 671 -15.51 -27.71 10.61
C LEU A 671 -16.87 -27.04 10.46
N LEU A 672 -17.35 -26.47 11.56
CA LEU A 672 -18.51 -25.60 11.54
C LEU A 672 -18.02 -24.16 11.70
N LEU A 673 -18.29 -23.32 10.71
CA LEU A 673 -17.97 -21.90 10.71
C LEU A 673 -19.26 -21.09 10.55
N LYS A 674 -19.49 -20.18 11.49
CA LYS A 674 -20.54 -19.16 11.36
C LYS A 674 -20.19 -18.17 10.25
N PRO A 675 -21.17 -17.36 9.77
CA PRO A 675 -20.84 -16.23 8.93
C PRO A 675 -19.72 -15.38 9.52
N HIS A 676 -18.77 -14.96 8.68
CA HIS A 676 -17.66 -14.09 9.05
C HIS A 676 -16.65 -14.67 10.05
N GLU A 677 -16.77 -15.94 10.38
CA GLU A 677 -15.92 -16.58 11.37
C GLU A 677 -14.59 -17.04 10.76
N LEU A 678 -13.50 -16.78 11.50
CA LEU A 678 -12.16 -17.26 11.18
C LEU A 678 -11.68 -18.22 12.26
N ARG A 679 -11.12 -19.35 11.84
CA ARG A 679 -10.45 -20.33 12.69
C ARG A 679 -9.08 -20.67 12.15
N VAL A 680 -8.21 -21.15 12.99
CA VAL A 680 -6.88 -21.62 12.61
C VAL A 680 -6.75 -23.10 12.95
N ILE A 681 -6.27 -23.89 11.98
CA ILE A 681 -5.92 -25.29 12.22
C ILE A 681 -4.39 -25.37 12.25
N MET A 682 -3.84 -25.73 13.37
CA MET A 682 -2.44 -26.08 13.53
C MET A 682 -2.26 -27.59 13.30
N ILE A 683 -1.31 -27.97 12.47
CA ILE A 683 -0.90 -29.37 12.31
C ILE A 683 0.49 -29.51 12.91
N ALA A 684 0.57 -30.34 13.97
CA ALA A 684 1.83 -30.69 14.56
C ALA A 684 2.33 -32.03 13.98
N GLU A 685 3.62 -32.09 13.64
CA GLU A 685 4.26 -33.37 13.29
C GLU A 685 4.09 -34.39 14.43
N LYS A 686 4.02 -35.67 14.04
CA LYS A 686 3.88 -36.79 14.99
C LYS A 686 5.11 -36.96 15.87
#